data_5aec03946d1830bb261801dd4f99a24d
#
_entry.id   5aec03946d1830bb261801dd4f99a24d
#
_cell.length_a   1.000
_cell.length_b   1.000
_cell.length_c   1.000
_cell.angle_alpha   90.00
_cell.angle_beta   90.00
_cell.angle_gamma   90.00
#
_symmetry.space_group_name_H-M   'P 1'
#
loop_
_entity.id
_entity.type
_entity.pdbx_description
1 polymer ?
#
loop_
_entity_poly.entity_id
_entity_poly.type
_entity_poly.pdbx_seq_one_letter_code
_entity_poly.pdbx_strand_id
1 'polypeptide(L)'
;MSTTATTHKVPFRHKVAFGLGMLANQMFPAALGIFMVVLVQDMGFPTWMWGILFFLPRAYDAVLDPIMGFISDNTRSRWGRRRQYVFIGAIMLGVAFVMMWQLYREDGLAYNFAYFLFWSLVFFTGLTVFSIPYVAMGYEMSDDFHERTSIMAVAQWIGQWAWVIAPWFWVVMYDPAWFPNADTATRTLSVWVGVACMLLAMVPAIFLPSRSTRDDTHLVPLTLANIGRGFQELLDGFKEAFACAPFRKLCGATFLIFNAFNTVAAFSFFIVVYHLFNGDTAAAGIWPTLFGSIGALITTFAVIPTVAWMSRRFGKKTAFMLSQGVSILGYVLLWLLMVPGKPWMFMLALPFFSFGIGGLFTIMMSMTADVCDLDELATGKRREGIFGAIYWWMVKLGFAVAGLLSGAIMAFVAFTPGAPMQPAGAVDGLRLFYSGVPIFGTLLAMWIMRSYDLDEARATEVHAELERRRQRATAASSQGSGARTWLADHGLELPVAQRSALAGLGAAEVQALFKQQRAERLYGLCYSAYAPGQKAGDVLAPSQVRRRVALVAPHTRWLRSFACTEGHELIPAVAREHGLKTMVGAWISADRERNEREIHGLVTLAQAGLVDVAVVGNEVLLRGDLPEAELLALIARVKAAVPDGVRVGCVDAYHLFLE
;
A
#
# COMPACT_ATOMS: atom_id res chain seq x y z
N MET A 1 -12.12 -20.17 19.62
CA MET A 1 -13.35 -19.47 19.22
C MET A 1 -12.93 -18.09 18.75
N SER A 2 -13.13 -17.84 17.49
CA SER A 2 -12.72 -16.63 16.77
C SER A 2 -13.37 -15.41 17.41
N THR A 3 -12.57 -14.53 17.97
CA THR A 3 -12.97 -13.15 18.19
C THR A 3 -13.17 -12.53 16.81
N THR A 4 -14.43 -12.39 16.39
CA THR A 4 -14.77 -11.48 15.31
C THR A 4 -14.43 -10.08 15.78
N ALA A 5 -13.18 -9.66 15.54
CA ALA A 5 -12.88 -8.26 15.46
C ALA A 5 -13.92 -7.67 14.48
N THR A 6 -14.67 -6.69 14.90
CA THR A 6 -15.52 -5.91 14.02
C THR A 6 -14.58 -5.27 13.00
N THR A 7 -14.43 -5.91 11.85
CA THR A 7 -13.69 -5.35 10.72
C THR A 7 -14.42 -4.07 10.34
N HIS A 8 -13.90 -2.93 10.76
CA HIS A 8 -14.38 -1.64 10.30
C HIS A 8 -14.09 -1.56 8.79
N LYS A 9 -15.07 -1.99 7.99
CA LYS A 9 -15.00 -1.86 6.54
C LYS A 9 -14.90 -0.37 6.20
N VAL A 10 -13.87 -0.02 5.45
CA VAL A 10 -13.69 1.35 4.95
C VAL A 10 -14.88 1.70 4.04
N PRO A 11 -15.59 2.81 4.28
CA PRO A 11 -16.71 3.21 3.46
C PRO A 11 -16.33 3.27 1.97
N PHE A 12 -17.20 2.77 1.09
CA PHE A 12 -16.92 2.73 -0.35
C PHE A 12 -16.56 4.11 -0.93
N ARG A 13 -17.18 5.18 -0.42
CA ARG A 13 -16.85 6.58 -0.77
C ARG A 13 -15.37 6.92 -0.53
N HIS A 14 -14.75 6.40 0.53
CA HIS A 14 -13.33 6.61 0.81
C HIS A 14 -12.45 5.82 -0.17
N LYS A 15 -12.86 4.60 -0.56
CA LYS A 15 -12.15 3.83 -1.59
C LYS A 15 -12.19 4.54 -2.94
N VAL A 16 -13.34 5.12 -3.31
CA VAL A 16 -13.47 5.93 -4.53
C VAL A 16 -12.63 7.22 -4.44
N ALA A 17 -12.68 7.93 -3.31
CA ALA A 17 -11.87 9.13 -3.11
C ALA A 17 -10.37 8.82 -3.25
N PHE A 18 -9.91 7.69 -2.69
CA PHE A 18 -8.55 7.20 -2.90
C PHE A 18 -8.30 6.82 -4.36
N GLY A 19 -9.25 6.16 -5.03
CA GLY A 19 -9.15 5.79 -6.45
C GLY A 19 -9.05 6.98 -7.41
N LEU A 20 -9.71 8.11 -7.11
CA LEU A 20 -9.58 9.34 -7.91
C LEU A 20 -8.15 9.91 -7.84
N GLY A 21 -7.50 9.82 -6.68
CA GLY A 21 -6.07 10.12 -6.58
C GLY A 21 -5.20 9.18 -7.42
N MET A 22 -5.55 7.89 -7.51
CA MET A 22 -4.85 6.93 -8.37
C MET A 22 -5.04 7.25 -9.85
N LEU A 23 -6.24 7.69 -10.25
CA LEU A 23 -6.49 8.14 -11.62
C LEU A 23 -5.55 9.30 -11.98
N ALA A 24 -5.43 10.31 -11.12
CA ALA A 24 -4.50 11.42 -11.33
C ALA A 24 -3.04 10.95 -11.35
N ASN A 25 -2.65 10.08 -10.42
CA ASN A 25 -1.30 9.53 -10.30
C ASN A 25 -0.84 8.79 -11.57
N GLN A 26 -1.77 8.16 -12.28
CA GLN A 26 -1.50 7.47 -13.54
C GLN A 26 -1.71 8.33 -14.77
N MET A 27 -2.65 9.28 -14.72
CA MET A 27 -2.95 10.16 -15.86
C MET A 27 -1.79 11.11 -16.20
N PHE A 28 -1.13 11.68 -15.22
CA PHE A 28 0.00 12.58 -15.47
C PHE A 28 1.15 11.90 -16.24
N PRO A 29 1.67 10.73 -15.82
CA PRO A 29 2.68 10.01 -16.61
C PRO A 29 2.17 9.55 -17.98
N ALA A 30 0.90 9.15 -18.10
CA ALA A 30 0.30 8.73 -19.37
C ALA A 30 0.19 9.92 -20.34
N ALA A 31 -0.36 11.05 -19.89
CA ALA A 31 -0.45 12.28 -20.69
C ALA A 31 0.93 12.82 -21.08
N LEU A 32 1.91 12.79 -20.14
CA LEU A 32 3.30 13.15 -20.43
C LEU A 32 3.84 12.34 -21.61
N GLY A 33 3.66 11.01 -21.60
CA GLY A 33 4.11 10.13 -22.68
C GLY A 33 3.51 10.49 -24.03
N ILE A 34 2.22 10.83 -24.07
CA ILE A 34 1.51 11.25 -25.29
C ILE A 34 2.04 12.60 -25.80
N PHE A 35 2.14 13.59 -24.91
CA PHE A 35 2.53 14.96 -25.28
C PHE A 35 4.00 15.06 -25.69
N MET A 36 4.89 14.20 -25.18
CA MET A 36 6.31 14.17 -25.53
C MET A 36 6.57 14.02 -27.04
N VAL A 37 5.62 13.42 -27.77
CA VAL A 37 5.72 13.28 -29.24
C VAL A 37 5.75 14.64 -29.92
N VAL A 38 4.99 15.63 -29.43
CA VAL A 38 4.90 16.98 -30.01
C VAL A 38 6.25 17.70 -30.02
N LEU A 39 7.12 17.44 -29.01
CA LEU A 39 8.44 18.06 -28.96
C LEU A 39 9.27 17.73 -30.20
N VAL A 40 9.21 16.49 -30.68
CA VAL A 40 10.00 16.02 -31.82
C VAL A 40 9.24 16.21 -33.12
N GLN A 41 7.92 15.93 -33.12
CA GLN A 41 7.09 15.95 -34.32
C GLN A 41 6.80 17.37 -34.78
N ASP A 42 6.48 18.27 -33.85
CA ASP A 42 5.93 19.57 -34.15
C ASP A 42 6.86 20.74 -33.74
N MET A 43 7.56 20.62 -32.60
CA MET A 43 8.46 21.64 -32.06
C MET A 43 9.87 21.59 -32.63
N GLY A 44 10.22 20.51 -33.40
CA GLY A 44 11.50 20.39 -34.07
C GLY A 44 12.68 20.07 -33.15
N PHE A 45 12.44 19.45 -31.98
CA PHE A 45 13.52 19.00 -31.11
C PHE A 45 14.32 17.87 -31.78
N PRO A 46 15.65 17.92 -31.79
CA PRO A 46 16.47 16.79 -32.19
C PRO A 46 16.15 15.56 -31.34
N THR A 47 16.17 14.37 -31.96
CA THR A 47 15.81 13.11 -31.29
C THR A 47 16.67 12.79 -30.07
N TRP A 48 17.95 13.19 -30.07
CA TRP A 48 18.83 13.03 -28.90
C TRP A 48 18.40 13.93 -27.72
N MET A 49 17.94 15.17 -27.97
CA MET A 49 17.40 16.04 -26.92
C MET A 49 16.14 15.42 -26.29
N TRP A 50 15.25 14.90 -27.13
CA TRP A 50 14.06 14.17 -26.67
C TRP A 50 14.44 12.98 -25.78
N GLY A 51 15.44 12.18 -26.16
CA GLY A 51 15.95 11.08 -25.34
C GLY A 51 16.44 11.54 -23.97
N ILE A 52 17.17 12.68 -23.91
CA ILE A 52 17.64 13.27 -22.64
C ILE A 52 16.47 13.75 -21.78
N LEU A 53 15.49 14.45 -22.37
CA LEU A 53 14.29 14.93 -21.66
C LEU A 53 13.42 13.77 -21.15
N PHE A 54 13.51 12.63 -21.80
CA PHE A 54 12.82 11.42 -21.36
C PHE A 54 13.56 10.71 -20.21
N PHE A 55 14.87 10.69 -20.26
CA PHE A 55 15.74 9.98 -19.31
C PHE A 55 16.01 10.76 -18.02
N LEU A 56 16.54 11.99 -18.16
CA LEU A 56 17.12 12.73 -17.04
C LEU A 56 16.12 13.03 -15.90
N PRO A 57 14.89 13.51 -16.19
CA PRO A 57 13.90 13.76 -15.14
C PRO A 57 13.45 12.49 -14.40
N ARG A 58 13.39 11.35 -15.11
CA ARG A 58 13.03 10.07 -14.49
C ARG A 58 14.15 9.48 -13.65
N ALA A 59 15.39 9.63 -14.07
CA ALA A 59 16.55 9.25 -13.28
C ALA A 59 16.63 10.09 -11.98
N TYR A 60 16.34 11.39 -12.08
CA TYR A 60 16.23 12.28 -10.93
C TYR A 60 15.10 11.85 -9.96
N ASP A 61 13.91 11.54 -10.47
CA ASP A 61 12.76 11.04 -9.71
C ASP A 61 13.11 9.78 -8.88
N ALA A 62 13.84 8.85 -9.51
CA ALA A 62 14.28 7.62 -8.84
C ALA A 62 15.16 7.88 -7.61
N VAL A 63 15.92 8.98 -7.57
CA VAL A 63 16.73 9.38 -6.41
C VAL A 63 15.88 10.08 -5.35
N LEU A 64 14.84 10.81 -5.75
CA LEU A 64 13.98 11.55 -4.82
C LEU A 64 13.01 10.65 -4.04
N ASP A 65 12.57 9.54 -4.62
CA ASP A 65 11.57 8.64 -4.01
C ASP A 65 11.92 8.21 -2.58
N PRO A 66 13.13 7.66 -2.32
CA PRO A 66 13.50 7.26 -0.96
C PRO A 66 13.58 8.42 0.02
N ILE A 67 14.03 9.57 -0.46
CA ILE A 67 14.15 10.79 0.35
C ILE A 67 12.75 11.22 0.80
N MET A 68 11.81 11.25 -0.12
CA MET A 68 10.42 11.61 0.18
C MET A 68 9.73 10.59 1.07
N GLY A 69 10.00 9.30 0.87
CA GLY A 69 9.55 8.24 1.76
C GLY A 69 9.97 8.50 3.20
N PHE A 70 11.27 8.71 3.43
CA PHE A 70 11.81 9.03 4.76
C PHE A 70 11.17 10.29 5.36
N ILE A 71 11.05 11.37 4.57
CA ILE A 71 10.45 12.63 5.02
C ILE A 71 9.00 12.42 5.44
N SER A 72 8.19 11.79 4.57
CA SER A 72 6.75 11.61 4.84
C SER A 72 6.49 10.70 6.04
N ASP A 73 7.32 9.69 6.26
CA ASP A 73 7.17 8.75 7.36
C ASP A 73 7.52 9.37 8.72
N ASN A 74 8.45 10.34 8.75
CA ASN A 74 8.93 10.98 9.98
C ASN A 74 8.38 12.38 10.24
N THR A 75 7.35 12.80 9.52
CA THR A 75 6.76 14.13 9.68
C THR A 75 5.76 14.20 10.83
N ARG A 76 5.95 15.20 11.71
CA ARG A 76 5.02 15.55 12.78
C ARG A 76 4.05 16.64 12.32
N SER A 77 2.76 16.34 12.24
CA SER A 77 1.76 17.31 11.80
C SER A 77 0.39 17.05 12.42
N ARG A 78 -0.35 18.14 12.70
CA ARG A 78 -1.77 18.05 13.11
C ARG A 78 -2.70 17.47 12.04
N TRP A 79 -2.28 17.49 10.78
CA TRP A 79 -3.05 16.96 9.64
C TRP A 79 -2.68 15.52 9.28
N GLY A 80 -1.86 14.88 10.14
CA GLY A 80 -1.25 13.58 9.86
C GLY A 80 0.06 13.71 9.07
N ARG A 81 0.87 12.67 9.08
CA ARG A 81 2.23 12.72 8.52
C ARG A 81 2.27 12.84 6.98
N ARG A 82 1.25 12.36 6.25
CA ARG A 82 1.27 12.23 4.77
C ARG A 82 0.33 13.19 4.05
N ARG A 83 -0.83 13.50 4.63
CA ARG A 83 -1.91 14.27 4.00
C ARG A 83 -1.46 15.63 3.44
N GLN A 84 -0.60 16.34 4.16
CA GLN A 84 -0.09 17.63 3.73
C GLN A 84 0.76 17.53 2.46
N TYR A 85 1.57 16.47 2.32
CA TYR A 85 2.39 16.25 1.13
C TYR A 85 1.55 15.87 -0.09
N VAL A 86 0.51 15.05 0.11
CA VAL A 86 -0.45 14.74 -0.95
C VAL A 86 -1.12 16.01 -1.46
N PHE A 87 -1.51 16.91 -0.57
CA PHE A 87 -2.16 18.17 -0.97
C PHE A 87 -1.19 19.13 -1.68
N ILE A 88 -0.03 19.40 -1.11
CA ILE A 88 0.99 20.29 -1.68
C ILE A 88 1.53 19.69 -2.98
N GLY A 89 1.84 18.40 -2.97
CA GLY A 89 2.32 17.67 -4.14
C GLY A 89 1.34 17.69 -5.31
N ALA A 90 0.04 17.57 -5.04
CA ALA A 90 -0.99 17.69 -6.07
C ALA A 90 -0.99 19.05 -6.77
N ILE A 91 -0.87 20.16 -6.00
CA ILE A 91 -0.78 21.51 -6.56
C ILE A 91 0.51 21.67 -7.36
N MET A 92 1.64 21.29 -6.78
CA MET A 92 2.95 21.38 -7.42
C MET A 92 3.00 20.60 -8.73
N LEU A 93 2.47 19.38 -8.73
CA LEU A 93 2.40 18.49 -9.88
C LEU A 93 1.53 19.08 -10.99
N GLY A 94 0.33 19.56 -10.65
CA GLY A 94 -0.58 20.15 -11.63
C GLY A 94 -0.03 21.44 -12.24
N VAL A 95 0.49 22.34 -11.41
CA VAL A 95 1.10 23.61 -11.88
C VAL A 95 2.32 23.33 -12.76
N ALA A 96 3.22 22.45 -12.31
CA ALA A 96 4.40 22.10 -13.08
C ALA A 96 4.07 21.44 -14.43
N PHE A 97 3.02 20.59 -14.46
CA PHE A 97 2.54 19.99 -15.70
C PHE A 97 2.03 21.05 -16.69
N VAL A 98 1.25 22.02 -16.22
CA VAL A 98 0.77 23.13 -17.07
C VAL A 98 1.95 23.94 -17.60
N MET A 99 2.83 24.38 -16.71
CA MET A 99 3.97 25.23 -17.06
C MET A 99 4.94 24.55 -18.03
N MET A 100 5.20 23.26 -17.84
CA MET A 100 6.13 22.50 -18.69
C MET A 100 5.76 22.52 -20.18
N TRP A 101 4.46 22.62 -20.50
CA TRP A 101 3.96 22.59 -21.88
C TRP A 101 3.70 23.99 -22.47
N GLN A 102 3.99 25.09 -21.75
CA GLN A 102 3.88 26.44 -22.29
C GLN A 102 5.13 26.78 -23.12
N LEU A 103 5.29 26.08 -24.25
CA LEU A 103 6.42 26.22 -25.16
C LEU A 103 5.99 26.98 -26.42
N TYR A 104 6.85 27.88 -26.87
CA TYR A 104 6.64 28.67 -28.08
C TYR A 104 7.83 28.52 -29.03
N ARG A 105 7.56 28.29 -30.32
CA ARG A 105 8.63 28.12 -31.31
C ARG A 105 9.54 29.34 -31.43
N GLU A 106 8.98 30.52 -31.18
CA GLU A 106 9.64 31.82 -31.27
C GLU A 106 10.79 31.97 -30.24
N ASP A 107 10.70 31.29 -29.10
CA ASP A 107 11.69 31.38 -28.04
C ASP A 107 12.99 30.66 -28.36
N GLY A 108 13.02 29.88 -29.44
CA GLY A 108 14.19 29.12 -29.85
C GLY A 108 14.40 27.81 -29.13
N LEU A 109 15.12 26.89 -29.77
CA LEU A 109 15.28 25.51 -29.34
C LEU A 109 16.02 25.38 -27.99
N ALA A 110 17.08 26.14 -27.78
CA ALA A 110 17.90 26.06 -26.55
C ALA A 110 17.10 26.53 -25.32
N TYR A 111 16.34 27.62 -25.47
CA TYR A 111 15.47 28.10 -24.41
C TYR A 111 14.38 27.08 -24.08
N ASN A 112 13.66 26.60 -25.08
CA ASN A 112 12.59 25.61 -24.91
C ASN A 112 13.11 24.31 -24.27
N PHE A 113 14.31 23.85 -24.64
CA PHE A 113 14.93 22.69 -24.01
C PHE A 113 15.22 22.93 -22.52
N ALA A 114 15.85 24.06 -22.17
CA ALA A 114 16.17 24.40 -20.78
C ALA A 114 14.88 24.62 -19.95
N TYR A 115 13.91 25.31 -20.52
CA TYR A 115 12.60 25.57 -19.91
C TYR A 115 11.86 24.26 -19.62
N PHE A 116 11.73 23.39 -20.61
CA PHE A 116 11.08 22.09 -20.46
C PHE A 116 11.82 21.22 -19.43
N LEU A 117 13.14 21.17 -19.51
CA LEU A 117 13.94 20.40 -18.56
C LEU A 117 13.72 20.90 -17.13
N PHE A 118 13.77 22.21 -16.90
CA PHE A 118 13.54 22.79 -15.58
C PHE A 118 12.15 22.41 -15.04
N TRP A 119 11.08 22.66 -15.80
CA TRP A 119 9.74 22.35 -15.35
C TRP A 119 9.47 20.86 -15.25
N SER A 120 10.13 20.03 -16.05
CA SER A 120 10.05 18.58 -15.91
C SER A 120 10.69 18.08 -14.60
N LEU A 121 11.81 18.67 -14.15
CA LEU A 121 12.37 18.38 -12.84
C LEU A 121 11.42 18.81 -11.70
N VAL A 122 10.81 19.99 -11.82
CA VAL A 122 9.78 20.44 -10.86
C VAL A 122 8.57 19.50 -10.88
N PHE A 123 8.13 19.07 -12.06
CA PHE A 123 7.02 18.12 -12.22
C PHE A 123 7.32 16.77 -11.53
N PHE A 124 8.50 16.18 -11.78
CA PHE A 124 8.86 14.93 -11.15
C PHE A 124 9.09 15.08 -9.63
N THR A 125 9.59 16.22 -9.16
CA THR A 125 9.59 16.53 -7.72
C THR A 125 8.17 16.55 -7.15
N GLY A 126 7.24 17.22 -7.84
CA GLY A 126 5.82 17.24 -7.46
C GLY A 126 5.19 15.85 -7.49
N LEU A 127 5.55 15.03 -8.49
CA LEU A 127 5.09 13.64 -8.61
C LEU A 127 5.56 12.79 -7.42
N THR A 128 6.83 12.87 -7.05
CA THR A 128 7.38 12.16 -5.89
C THR A 128 6.74 12.65 -4.59
N VAL A 129 6.60 13.97 -4.38
CA VAL A 129 5.96 14.56 -3.19
C VAL A 129 4.50 14.15 -3.06
N PHE A 130 3.81 13.96 -4.17
CA PHE A 130 2.43 13.46 -4.20
C PHE A 130 2.37 11.94 -4.07
N SER A 131 3.02 11.20 -4.97
CA SER A 131 2.79 9.77 -5.20
C SER A 131 3.25 8.90 -4.03
N ILE A 132 4.43 9.16 -3.45
CA ILE A 132 4.98 8.34 -2.37
C ILE A 132 4.10 8.40 -1.11
N PRO A 133 3.78 9.59 -0.55
CA PRO A 133 2.88 9.67 0.60
C PRO A 133 1.45 9.20 0.29
N TYR A 134 0.97 9.43 -0.95
CA TYR A 134 -0.35 9.00 -1.39
C TYR A 134 -0.51 7.48 -1.37
N VAL A 135 0.40 6.73 -1.98
CA VAL A 135 0.35 5.26 -1.99
C VAL A 135 0.45 4.71 -0.57
N ALA A 136 1.37 5.26 0.23
CA ALA A 136 1.54 4.87 1.61
C ALA A 136 0.32 5.20 2.50
N MET A 137 -0.41 6.29 2.22
CA MET A 137 -1.68 6.62 2.89
C MET A 137 -2.75 5.54 2.63
N GLY A 138 -2.77 4.94 1.44
CA GLY A 138 -3.67 3.82 1.12
C GLY A 138 -3.44 2.58 1.98
N TYR A 139 -2.18 2.29 2.32
CA TYR A 139 -1.85 1.18 3.23
C TYR A 139 -2.26 1.45 4.68
N GLU A 140 -2.38 2.70 5.09
CA GLU A 140 -2.81 3.11 6.43
C GLU A 140 -4.33 3.22 6.59
N MET A 141 -5.11 3.11 5.51
CA MET A 141 -6.57 3.23 5.57
C MET A 141 -7.25 2.08 6.33
N SER A 142 -6.60 0.93 6.46
CA SER A 142 -7.12 -0.24 7.19
C SER A 142 -5.98 -1.12 7.69
N ASP A 143 -6.13 -1.68 8.89
CA ASP A 143 -5.24 -2.71 9.43
C ASP A 143 -5.60 -4.12 8.92
N ASP A 144 -6.82 -4.31 8.40
CA ASP A 144 -7.27 -5.58 7.84
C ASP A 144 -6.65 -5.83 6.45
N PHE A 145 -6.02 -6.99 6.28
CA PHE A 145 -5.35 -7.38 5.04
C PHE A 145 -6.32 -7.47 3.84
N HIS A 146 -7.51 -8.03 4.04
CA HIS A 146 -8.49 -8.18 2.97
C HIS A 146 -9.09 -6.84 2.57
N GLU A 147 -9.30 -5.96 3.55
CA GLU A 147 -9.82 -4.63 3.31
C GLU A 147 -8.78 -3.76 2.59
N ARG A 148 -7.49 -3.84 2.96
CA ARG A 148 -6.39 -3.19 2.20
C ARG A 148 -6.36 -3.65 0.74
N THR A 149 -6.48 -4.94 0.52
CA THR A 149 -6.53 -5.50 -0.85
C THR A 149 -7.72 -4.95 -1.63
N SER A 150 -8.89 -4.83 -0.99
CA SER A 150 -10.08 -4.23 -1.60
C SER A 150 -9.88 -2.75 -1.95
N ILE A 151 -9.25 -1.96 -1.07
CA ILE A 151 -8.94 -0.54 -1.31
C ILE A 151 -8.03 -0.41 -2.53
N MET A 152 -6.93 -1.17 -2.58
CA MET A 152 -5.98 -1.13 -3.67
C MET A 152 -6.57 -1.62 -4.99
N ALA A 153 -7.45 -2.64 -4.96
CA ALA A 153 -8.14 -3.13 -6.15
C ALA A 153 -9.07 -2.06 -6.75
N VAL A 154 -9.87 -1.38 -5.93
CA VAL A 154 -10.74 -0.28 -6.40
C VAL A 154 -9.90 0.87 -6.94
N ALA A 155 -8.84 1.27 -6.23
CA ALA A 155 -7.96 2.33 -6.67
C ALA A 155 -7.29 2.01 -8.01
N GLN A 156 -6.78 0.80 -8.16
CA GLN A 156 -6.12 0.37 -9.39
C GLN A 156 -7.10 0.27 -10.56
N TRP A 157 -8.32 -0.21 -10.31
CA TRP A 157 -9.36 -0.25 -11.34
C TRP A 157 -9.71 1.16 -11.86
N ILE A 158 -9.86 2.13 -10.95
CA ILE A 158 -10.11 3.54 -11.33
C ILE A 158 -8.87 4.11 -12.03
N GLY A 159 -7.66 3.83 -11.55
CA GLY A 159 -6.42 4.32 -12.12
C GLY A 159 -6.16 3.83 -13.55
N GLN A 160 -6.58 2.60 -13.89
CA GLN A 160 -6.38 2.04 -15.24
C GLN A 160 -7.07 2.83 -16.35
N TRP A 161 -8.14 3.54 -16.03
CA TRP A 161 -8.81 4.41 -17.01
C TRP A 161 -7.90 5.53 -17.55
N ALA A 162 -6.85 5.91 -16.82
CA ALA A 162 -5.85 6.85 -17.31
C ALA A 162 -5.21 6.38 -18.62
N TRP A 163 -4.83 5.09 -18.70
CA TRP A 163 -4.19 4.49 -19.86
C TRP A 163 -5.15 4.25 -21.04
N VAL A 164 -6.45 4.20 -20.78
CA VAL A 164 -7.49 4.15 -21.81
C VAL A 164 -7.79 5.55 -22.36
N ILE A 165 -7.82 6.56 -21.48
CA ILE A 165 -8.20 7.94 -21.84
C ILE A 165 -7.03 8.70 -22.48
N ALA A 166 -5.82 8.59 -21.92
CA ALA A 166 -4.68 9.41 -22.37
C ALA A 166 -4.38 9.31 -23.88
N PRO A 167 -4.43 8.14 -24.55
CA PRO A 167 -4.22 8.08 -26.00
C PRO A 167 -5.20 8.91 -26.83
N TRP A 168 -6.41 9.22 -26.30
CA TRP A 168 -7.38 10.07 -27.01
C TRP A 168 -6.93 11.52 -27.15
N PHE A 169 -5.94 11.94 -26.35
CA PHE A 169 -5.34 13.26 -26.52
C PHE A 169 -4.69 13.43 -27.89
N TRP A 170 -4.19 12.36 -28.52
CA TRP A 170 -3.69 12.43 -29.91
C TRP A 170 -4.77 12.83 -30.90
N VAL A 171 -5.98 12.24 -30.78
CA VAL A 171 -7.09 12.63 -31.67
C VAL A 171 -7.40 14.11 -31.50
N VAL A 172 -7.51 14.59 -30.27
CA VAL A 172 -7.83 15.99 -29.98
C VAL A 172 -6.70 16.94 -30.45
N MET A 173 -5.43 16.52 -30.33
CA MET A 173 -4.27 17.35 -30.70
C MET A 173 -4.08 17.50 -32.20
N TYR A 174 -4.37 16.44 -32.97
CA TYR A 174 -4.10 16.40 -34.40
C TYR A 174 -5.37 16.53 -35.26
N ASP A 175 -6.55 16.70 -34.67
CA ASP A 175 -7.78 16.99 -35.41
C ASP A 175 -7.93 18.50 -35.61
N PRO A 176 -7.89 18.99 -36.88
CA PRO A 176 -8.03 20.41 -37.21
C PRO A 176 -9.35 21.06 -36.75
N ALA A 177 -10.38 20.23 -36.45
CA ALA A 177 -11.65 20.72 -35.93
C ALA A 177 -11.54 21.28 -34.50
N TRP A 178 -10.57 20.80 -33.71
CA TRP A 178 -10.35 21.22 -32.33
C TRP A 178 -9.27 22.30 -32.22
N PHE A 179 -8.14 22.11 -32.89
CA PHE A 179 -6.98 23.02 -32.79
C PHE A 179 -6.29 23.19 -34.16
N PRO A 180 -5.78 24.39 -34.43
CA PRO A 180 -5.09 24.66 -35.71
C PRO A 180 -3.74 23.91 -35.79
N ASN A 181 -3.06 23.70 -34.65
CA ASN A 181 -1.74 23.08 -34.60
C ASN A 181 -1.60 22.26 -33.31
N ALA A 182 -0.82 21.18 -33.34
CA ALA A 182 -0.59 20.31 -32.19
C ALA A 182 0.15 20.98 -31.02
N ASP A 183 1.03 21.96 -31.29
CA ASP A 183 1.68 22.74 -30.23
C ASP A 183 0.71 23.63 -29.46
N THR A 184 -0.23 24.30 -30.15
CA THR A 184 -1.32 25.06 -29.51
C THR A 184 -2.28 24.13 -28.76
N ALA A 185 -2.60 22.97 -29.32
CA ALA A 185 -3.41 21.97 -28.68
C ALA A 185 -2.75 21.49 -27.37
N THR A 186 -1.44 21.21 -27.39
CA THR A 186 -0.69 20.74 -26.21
C THR A 186 -0.69 21.79 -25.10
N ARG A 187 -0.45 23.07 -25.43
CA ARG A 187 -0.55 24.16 -24.44
C ARG A 187 -1.92 24.22 -23.77
N THR A 188 -2.99 24.14 -24.54
CA THR A 188 -4.37 24.23 -24.03
C THR A 188 -4.78 22.97 -23.26
N LEU A 189 -4.49 21.78 -23.82
CA LEU A 189 -4.79 20.52 -23.18
C LEU A 189 -4.00 20.31 -21.87
N SER A 190 -2.76 20.83 -21.81
CA SER A 190 -1.99 20.76 -20.56
C SER A 190 -2.67 21.51 -19.42
N VAL A 191 -3.37 22.62 -19.71
CA VAL A 191 -4.17 23.36 -18.71
C VAL A 191 -5.36 22.51 -18.28
N TRP A 192 -6.13 21.97 -19.24
CA TRP A 192 -7.33 21.17 -18.90
C TRP A 192 -6.96 19.91 -18.11
N VAL A 193 -5.99 19.14 -18.61
CA VAL A 193 -5.52 17.91 -17.97
C VAL A 193 -4.85 18.24 -16.62
N GLY A 194 -3.97 19.24 -16.59
CA GLY A 194 -3.25 19.64 -15.40
C GLY A 194 -4.18 20.07 -14.27
N VAL A 195 -5.16 20.94 -14.56
CA VAL A 195 -6.14 21.40 -13.56
C VAL A 195 -7.08 20.27 -13.14
N ALA A 196 -7.63 19.49 -14.08
CA ALA A 196 -8.52 18.38 -13.76
C ALA A 196 -7.81 17.34 -12.89
N CYS A 197 -6.60 16.92 -13.26
CA CYS A 197 -5.84 15.94 -12.50
C CYS A 197 -5.33 16.50 -11.16
N MET A 198 -4.99 17.78 -11.08
CA MET A 198 -4.66 18.46 -9.82
C MET A 198 -5.83 18.36 -8.84
N LEU A 199 -7.04 18.70 -9.29
CA LEU A 199 -8.24 18.61 -8.44
C LEU A 199 -8.52 17.17 -8.01
N LEU A 200 -8.40 16.19 -8.91
CA LEU A 200 -8.55 14.77 -8.58
C LEU A 200 -7.48 14.29 -7.59
N ALA A 201 -6.24 14.73 -7.75
CA ALA A 201 -5.13 14.41 -6.85
C ALA A 201 -5.32 14.99 -5.43
N MET A 202 -6.01 16.12 -5.29
CA MET A 202 -6.32 16.73 -3.99
C MET A 202 -7.41 15.98 -3.22
N VAL A 203 -8.29 15.24 -3.91
CA VAL A 203 -9.44 14.54 -3.31
C VAL A 203 -9.04 13.64 -2.13
N PRO A 204 -8.02 12.76 -2.21
CA PRO A 204 -7.60 11.95 -1.08
C PRO A 204 -7.19 12.78 0.14
N ALA A 205 -6.45 13.87 -0.09
CA ALA A 205 -6.01 14.74 1.00
C ALA A 205 -7.16 15.49 1.69
N ILE A 206 -8.25 15.77 0.99
CA ILE A 206 -9.40 16.50 1.53
C ILE A 206 -10.38 15.55 2.25
N PHE A 207 -10.70 14.42 1.63
CA PHE A 207 -11.82 13.57 2.05
C PHE A 207 -11.43 12.36 2.89
N LEU A 208 -10.16 11.93 2.88
CA LEU A 208 -9.75 10.80 3.70
C LEU A 208 -9.42 11.23 5.13
N PRO A 209 -9.88 10.47 6.15
CA PRO A 209 -9.50 10.74 7.53
C PRO A 209 -8.00 10.47 7.74
N SER A 210 -7.36 11.28 8.56
CA SER A 210 -5.95 11.12 8.93
C SER A 210 -5.77 11.40 10.42
N ARG A 211 -5.00 10.54 11.10
CA ARG A 211 -4.65 10.73 12.51
C ARG A 211 -3.57 11.82 12.65
N SER A 212 -3.69 12.68 13.66
CA SER A 212 -2.62 13.62 14.02
C SER A 212 -1.38 12.84 14.48
N THR A 213 -0.21 13.29 14.03
CA THR A 213 1.10 12.74 14.43
C THR A 213 1.94 13.78 15.17
N ARG A 214 1.29 14.85 15.68
CA ARG A 214 2.00 15.97 16.33
C ARG A 214 2.74 15.52 17.58
N ASP A 215 2.13 14.62 18.33
CA ASP A 215 2.59 14.19 19.65
C ASP A 215 3.32 12.83 19.60
N ASP A 216 3.51 12.25 18.40
CA ASP A 216 4.21 10.98 18.24
C ASP A 216 5.71 11.16 18.56
N THR A 217 6.16 10.56 19.66
CA THR A 217 7.56 10.65 20.16
C THR A 217 8.52 9.71 19.43
N HIS A 218 8.01 8.70 18.74
CA HIS A 218 8.82 7.68 18.05
C HIS A 218 9.37 8.12 16.69
N LEU A 219 8.96 9.30 16.18
CA LEU A 219 9.38 9.79 14.88
C LEU A 219 10.79 10.39 14.93
N VAL A 220 11.63 10.02 13.98
CA VAL A 220 13.00 10.53 13.86
C VAL A 220 12.99 12.01 13.45
N PRO A 221 13.75 12.90 14.11
CA PRO A 221 13.80 14.31 13.71
C PRO A 221 14.29 14.48 12.27
N LEU A 222 13.61 15.35 11.50
CA LEU A 222 13.97 15.66 10.11
C LEU A 222 15.18 16.58 10.06
N THR A 223 16.38 16.00 10.14
CA THR A 223 17.66 16.69 9.96
C THR A 223 18.34 16.17 8.70
N LEU A 224 19.17 17.00 8.04
CA LEU A 224 19.95 16.58 6.87
C LEU A 224 20.81 15.33 7.15
N ALA A 225 21.36 15.24 8.37
CA ALA A 225 22.13 14.08 8.80
C ALA A 225 21.29 12.79 8.87
N ASN A 226 20.06 12.87 9.37
CA ASN A 226 19.17 11.72 9.47
C ASN A 226 18.60 11.31 8.10
N ILE A 227 18.30 12.28 7.23
CA ILE A 227 17.91 12.03 5.83
C ILE A 227 19.08 11.33 5.09
N GLY A 228 20.30 11.83 5.25
CA GLY A 228 21.49 11.22 4.66
C GLY A 228 21.74 9.80 5.18
N ARG A 229 21.52 9.54 6.48
CA ARG A 229 21.62 8.20 7.07
C ARG A 229 20.57 7.26 6.51
N GLY A 230 19.30 7.70 6.43
CA GLY A 230 18.21 6.90 5.83
C GLY A 230 18.48 6.54 4.36
N PHE A 231 19.05 7.48 3.60
CA PHE A 231 19.48 7.21 2.22
C PHE A 231 20.65 6.22 2.16
N GLN A 232 21.62 6.31 3.07
CA GLN A 232 22.73 5.36 3.17
C GLN A 232 22.26 3.96 3.56
N GLU A 233 21.35 3.85 4.52
CA GLU A 233 20.71 2.58 4.90
C GLU A 233 19.97 1.93 3.72
N LEU A 234 19.31 2.74 2.87
CA LEU A 234 18.71 2.25 1.64
C LEU A 234 19.77 1.71 0.66
N LEU A 235 20.87 2.46 0.44
CA LEU A 235 21.96 2.01 -0.45
C LEU A 235 22.61 0.72 0.04
N ASP A 236 22.80 0.57 1.33
CA ASP A 236 23.32 -0.66 1.92
C ASP A 236 22.29 -1.81 1.79
N GLY A 237 21.01 -1.52 1.99
CA GLY A 237 19.93 -2.45 1.70
C GLY A 237 19.87 -2.88 0.23
N PHE A 238 20.20 -1.97 -0.71
CA PHE A 238 20.37 -2.30 -2.13
C PHE A 238 21.49 -3.32 -2.36
N LYS A 239 22.67 -3.09 -1.79
CA LYS A 239 23.80 -4.03 -1.93
C LYS A 239 23.45 -5.41 -1.39
N GLU A 240 22.82 -5.46 -0.22
CA GLU A 240 22.39 -6.71 0.40
C GLU A 240 21.31 -7.44 -0.42
N ALA A 241 20.31 -6.72 -0.93
CA ALA A 241 19.26 -7.30 -1.76
C ALA A 241 19.81 -7.84 -3.09
N PHE A 242 20.75 -7.12 -3.72
CA PHE A 242 21.44 -7.59 -4.94
C PHE A 242 22.42 -8.75 -4.68
N ALA A 243 22.80 -9.04 -3.44
CA ALA A 243 23.50 -10.27 -3.10
C ALA A 243 22.62 -11.51 -3.31
N CYS A 244 21.29 -11.39 -3.19
CA CYS A 244 20.33 -12.46 -3.45
C CYS A 244 20.24 -12.75 -4.96
N ALA A 245 20.75 -13.91 -5.39
CA ALA A 245 20.81 -14.29 -6.81
C ALA A 245 19.44 -14.35 -7.51
N PRO A 246 18.36 -14.95 -6.91
CA PRO A 246 17.03 -14.92 -7.48
C PRO A 246 16.52 -13.47 -7.70
N PHE A 247 16.79 -12.56 -6.77
CA PHE A 247 16.37 -11.17 -6.89
C PHE A 247 17.06 -10.44 -8.04
N ARG A 248 18.38 -10.61 -8.20
CA ARG A 248 19.11 -10.02 -9.35
C ARG A 248 18.54 -10.46 -10.69
N LYS A 249 18.20 -11.75 -10.83
CA LYS A 249 17.59 -12.30 -12.05
C LYS A 249 16.21 -11.67 -12.31
N LEU A 250 15.42 -11.52 -11.25
CA LEU A 250 14.10 -10.89 -11.30
C LEU A 250 14.19 -9.42 -11.71
N CYS A 251 15.10 -8.66 -11.10
CA CYS A 251 15.35 -7.25 -11.43
C CYS A 251 15.82 -7.09 -12.88
N GLY A 252 16.78 -7.92 -13.32
CA GLY A 252 17.28 -7.88 -14.71
C GLY A 252 16.20 -8.19 -15.73
N ALA A 253 15.38 -9.21 -15.50
CA ALA A 253 14.27 -9.55 -16.38
C ALA A 253 13.21 -8.43 -16.41
N THR A 254 12.85 -7.86 -15.23
CA THR A 254 11.92 -6.74 -15.13
C THR A 254 12.40 -5.53 -15.94
N PHE A 255 13.65 -5.14 -15.76
CA PHE A 255 14.28 -4.04 -16.50
C PHE A 255 14.20 -4.25 -18.02
N LEU A 256 14.59 -5.43 -18.50
CA LEU A 256 14.62 -5.74 -19.93
C LEU A 256 13.22 -5.73 -20.57
N ILE A 257 12.23 -6.35 -19.91
CA ILE A 257 10.87 -6.43 -20.45
C ILE A 257 10.21 -5.05 -20.40
N PHE A 258 10.44 -4.29 -19.33
CA PHE A 258 9.89 -2.94 -19.21
C PHE A 258 10.51 -2.00 -20.25
N ASN A 259 11.82 -2.13 -20.49
CA ASN A 259 12.49 -1.41 -21.56
C ASN A 259 11.94 -1.80 -22.95
N ALA A 260 11.77 -3.10 -23.22
CA ALA A 260 11.20 -3.60 -24.45
C ALA A 260 9.80 -3.04 -24.72
N PHE A 261 8.90 -3.13 -23.74
CA PHE A 261 7.53 -2.62 -23.86
C PHE A 261 7.50 -1.11 -24.09
N ASN A 262 8.29 -0.34 -23.35
CA ASN A 262 8.29 1.12 -23.48
C ASN A 262 8.95 1.60 -24.79
N THR A 263 9.88 0.84 -25.35
CA THR A 263 10.42 1.12 -26.71
C THR A 263 9.32 0.99 -27.75
N VAL A 264 8.46 -0.04 -27.66
CA VAL A 264 7.29 -0.16 -28.55
C VAL A 264 6.33 1.01 -28.36
N ALA A 265 6.02 1.35 -27.10
CA ALA A 265 5.12 2.45 -26.80
C ALA A 265 5.64 3.80 -27.35
N ALA A 266 6.95 4.05 -27.24
CA ALA A 266 7.58 5.27 -27.73
C ALA A 266 7.55 5.38 -29.27
N PHE A 267 7.66 4.29 -30.00
CA PHE A 267 7.68 4.28 -31.45
C PHE A 267 6.30 4.09 -32.09
N SER A 268 5.30 3.63 -31.35
CA SER A 268 4.00 3.25 -31.91
C SER A 268 3.35 4.38 -32.72
N PHE A 269 3.39 5.62 -32.24
CA PHE A 269 2.87 6.78 -32.97
C PHE A 269 3.61 6.97 -34.31
N PHE A 270 4.94 7.00 -34.29
CA PHE A 270 5.74 7.24 -35.49
C PHE A 270 5.56 6.10 -36.52
N ILE A 271 5.50 4.85 -36.08
CA ILE A 271 5.27 3.73 -37.01
C ILE A 271 3.87 3.81 -37.64
N VAL A 272 2.84 4.10 -36.84
CA VAL A 272 1.49 4.27 -37.38
C VAL A 272 1.45 5.42 -38.37
N VAL A 273 1.95 6.61 -38.02
CA VAL A 273 1.89 7.79 -38.88
C VAL A 273 2.75 7.61 -40.15
N TYR A 274 4.02 7.27 -39.99
CA TYR A 274 4.98 7.31 -41.11
C TYR A 274 4.98 6.05 -41.97
N HIS A 275 4.71 4.87 -41.38
CA HIS A 275 4.67 3.62 -42.15
C HIS A 275 3.28 3.33 -42.74
N LEU A 276 2.19 3.53 -41.98
CA LEU A 276 0.85 3.21 -42.46
C LEU A 276 0.22 4.35 -43.26
N PHE A 277 0.55 5.62 -42.96
CA PHE A 277 -0.07 6.80 -43.52
C PHE A 277 0.93 7.78 -44.16
N ASN A 278 2.16 7.36 -44.46
CA ASN A 278 3.19 8.12 -45.17
C ASN A 278 3.50 9.51 -44.57
N GLY A 279 3.40 9.64 -43.25
CA GLY A 279 3.67 10.91 -42.52
C GLY A 279 2.44 11.84 -42.38
N ASP A 280 1.28 11.47 -42.91
CA ASP A 280 0.07 12.23 -42.76
C ASP A 280 -0.61 11.95 -41.41
N THR A 281 -0.43 12.87 -40.47
CA THR A 281 -1.01 12.76 -39.11
C THR A 281 -2.55 12.90 -39.14
N ALA A 282 -3.10 13.68 -40.04
CA ALA A 282 -4.55 13.84 -40.19
C ALA A 282 -5.21 12.57 -40.75
N ALA A 283 -4.59 11.94 -41.77
CA ALA A 283 -5.04 10.65 -42.28
C ALA A 283 -4.88 9.52 -41.28
N ALA A 284 -3.86 9.55 -40.41
CA ALA A 284 -3.67 8.56 -39.34
C ALA A 284 -4.81 8.63 -38.32
N GLY A 285 -5.38 9.77 -38.05
CA GLY A 285 -6.60 9.97 -37.27
C GLY A 285 -6.61 9.22 -35.94
N ILE A 286 -7.58 8.32 -35.78
CA ILE A 286 -7.82 7.56 -34.54
C ILE A 286 -6.83 6.38 -34.32
N TRP A 287 -6.08 5.93 -35.34
CA TRP A 287 -5.33 4.69 -35.26
C TRP A 287 -4.23 4.64 -34.18
N PRO A 288 -3.42 5.70 -33.92
CA PRO A 288 -2.48 5.73 -32.81
C PRO A 288 -3.18 5.59 -31.44
N THR A 289 -4.36 6.21 -31.31
CA THR A 289 -5.19 6.12 -30.10
C THR A 289 -5.69 4.71 -29.84
N LEU A 290 -6.22 4.05 -30.88
CA LEU A 290 -6.73 2.69 -30.78
C LEU A 290 -5.63 1.69 -30.36
N PHE A 291 -4.39 1.88 -30.83
CA PHE A 291 -3.26 1.08 -30.40
C PHE A 291 -3.10 1.10 -28.85
N GLY A 292 -3.08 2.28 -28.26
CA GLY A 292 -2.92 2.44 -26.81
C GLY A 292 -4.15 2.01 -26.02
N SER A 293 -5.33 2.51 -26.37
CA SER A 293 -6.56 2.28 -25.60
C SER A 293 -7.04 0.84 -25.65
N ILE A 294 -7.06 0.22 -26.84
CA ILE A 294 -7.44 -1.19 -26.98
C ILE A 294 -6.41 -2.09 -26.32
N GLY A 295 -5.12 -1.78 -26.47
CA GLY A 295 -4.05 -2.51 -25.79
C GLY A 295 -4.22 -2.50 -24.26
N ALA A 296 -4.55 -1.34 -23.68
CA ALA A 296 -4.81 -1.21 -22.24
C ALA A 296 -6.03 -2.01 -21.78
N LEU A 297 -7.13 -1.97 -22.54
CA LEU A 297 -8.35 -2.74 -22.26
C LEU A 297 -8.08 -4.25 -22.34
N ILE A 298 -7.44 -4.71 -23.40
CA ILE A 298 -7.08 -6.14 -23.56
C ILE A 298 -6.17 -6.60 -22.41
N THR A 299 -5.16 -5.80 -22.05
CA THR A 299 -4.26 -6.11 -20.94
C THR A 299 -5.05 -6.29 -19.66
N THR A 300 -5.92 -5.34 -19.32
CA THR A 300 -6.65 -5.33 -18.05
C THR A 300 -7.67 -6.46 -17.95
N PHE A 301 -8.50 -6.65 -18.99
CA PHE A 301 -9.66 -7.54 -18.91
C PHE A 301 -9.41 -8.96 -19.43
N ALA A 302 -8.44 -9.17 -20.32
CA ALA A 302 -8.15 -10.47 -20.87
C ALA A 302 -6.81 -11.03 -20.40
N VAL A 303 -5.72 -10.27 -20.51
CA VAL A 303 -4.37 -10.79 -20.28
C VAL A 303 -4.10 -11.05 -18.81
N ILE A 304 -4.37 -10.07 -17.92
CA ILE A 304 -4.11 -10.22 -16.50
C ILE A 304 -4.84 -11.41 -15.88
N PRO A 305 -6.15 -11.62 -16.10
CA PRO A 305 -6.85 -12.83 -15.62
C PRO A 305 -6.29 -14.13 -16.19
N THR A 306 -5.94 -14.14 -17.49
CA THR A 306 -5.37 -15.31 -18.15
C THR A 306 -4.01 -15.67 -17.56
N VAL A 307 -3.12 -14.71 -17.39
CA VAL A 307 -1.80 -14.92 -16.78
C VAL A 307 -1.92 -15.36 -15.31
N ALA A 308 -2.86 -14.79 -14.56
CA ALA A 308 -3.14 -15.23 -13.19
C ALA A 308 -3.65 -16.67 -13.13
N TRP A 309 -4.48 -17.08 -14.08
CA TRP A 309 -4.89 -18.49 -14.23
C TRP A 309 -3.70 -19.40 -14.61
N MET A 310 -2.87 -18.98 -15.59
CA MET A 310 -1.66 -19.72 -15.99
C MET A 310 -0.70 -19.90 -14.81
N SER A 311 -0.50 -18.85 -14.02
CA SER A 311 0.37 -18.89 -12.83
C SER A 311 -0.10 -19.92 -11.80
N ARG A 312 -1.41 -20.01 -11.57
CA ARG A 312 -1.99 -21.03 -10.66
C ARG A 312 -1.94 -22.45 -11.21
N ARG A 313 -1.99 -22.61 -12.54
CA ARG A 313 -2.06 -23.94 -13.19
C ARG A 313 -0.69 -24.54 -13.49
N PHE A 314 0.29 -23.73 -13.86
CA PHE A 314 1.60 -24.15 -14.36
C PHE A 314 2.77 -23.67 -13.49
N GLY A 315 2.49 -22.94 -12.43
CA GLY A 315 3.51 -22.27 -11.60
C GLY A 315 4.00 -20.95 -12.20
N LYS A 316 4.55 -20.09 -11.33
CA LYS A 316 4.92 -18.69 -11.67
C LYS A 316 5.99 -18.61 -12.75
N LYS A 317 7.07 -19.40 -12.66
CA LYS A 317 8.17 -19.42 -13.64
C LYS A 317 7.69 -19.82 -15.03
N THR A 318 6.92 -20.91 -15.13
CA THR A 318 6.40 -21.41 -16.40
C THR A 318 5.41 -20.43 -17.01
N ALA A 319 4.49 -19.87 -16.20
CA ALA A 319 3.54 -18.87 -16.67
C ALA A 319 4.25 -17.60 -17.18
N PHE A 320 5.32 -17.16 -16.50
CA PHE A 320 6.16 -16.08 -17.00
C PHE A 320 6.78 -16.42 -18.36
N MET A 321 7.43 -17.57 -18.50
CA MET A 321 8.06 -17.98 -19.74
C MET A 321 7.06 -18.08 -20.89
N LEU A 322 5.87 -18.64 -20.64
CA LEU A 322 4.79 -18.73 -21.64
C LEU A 322 4.27 -17.35 -22.04
N SER A 323 4.00 -16.45 -21.05
CA SER A 323 3.51 -15.12 -21.34
C SER A 323 4.53 -14.30 -22.16
N GLN A 324 5.82 -14.43 -21.87
CA GLN A 324 6.87 -13.77 -22.65
C GLN A 324 7.03 -14.40 -24.04
N GLY A 325 6.87 -15.70 -24.18
CA GLY A 325 6.84 -16.38 -25.50
C GLY A 325 5.69 -15.87 -26.37
N VAL A 326 4.49 -15.72 -25.78
CA VAL A 326 3.33 -15.13 -26.48
C VAL A 326 3.58 -13.67 -26.86
N SER A 327 4.28 -12.89 -26.02
CA SER A 327 4.59 -11.50 -26.36
C SER A 327 5.59 -11.38 -27.51
N ILE A 328 6.56 -12.29 -27.63
CA ILE A 328 7.47 -12.35 -28.79
C ILE A 328 6.66 -12.58 -30.07
N LEU A 329 5.71 -13.51 -30.05
CA LEU A 329 4.79 -13.69 -31.17
C LEU A 329 4.04 -12.38 -31.48
N GLY A 330 3.60 -11.64 -30.45
CA GLY A 330 2.98 -10.33 -30.60
C GLY A 330 3.89 -9.31 -31.29
N TYR A 331 5.17 -9.22 -30.94
CA TYR A 331 6.14 -8.34 -31.61
C TYR A 331 6.40 -8.74 -33.07
N VAL A 332 6.46 -10.03 -33.36
CA VAL A 332 6.55 -10.53 -34.75
C VAL A 332 5.28 -10.20 -35.54
N LEU A 333 4.11 -10.38 -34.94
CA LEU A 333 2.84 -10.02 -35.58
C LEU A 333 2.72 -8.50 -35.81
N LEU A 334 3.23 -7.65 -34.91
CA LEU A 334 3.29 -6.20 -35.15
C LEU A 334 4.13 -5.87 -36.39
N TRP A 335 5.26 -6.57 -36.60
CA TRP A 335 6.05 -6.42 -37.82
C TRP A 335 5.28 -6.81 -39.09
N LEU A 336 4.55 -7.92 -39.05
CA LEU A 336 3.88 -8.51 -40.21
C LEU A 336 2.53 -7.83 -40.52
N LEU A 337 1.80 -7.41 -39.50
CA LEU A 337 0.41 -6.92 -39.63
C LEU A 337 0.30 -5.40 -39.71
N MET A 338 1.39 -4.64 -39.56
CA MET A 338 1.39 -3.23 -39.91
C MET A 338 1.52 -3.04 -41.42
N VAL A 339 0.39 -3.18 -42.12
CA VAL A 339 0.31 -3.16 -43.58
C VAL A 339 -0.31 -1.83 -44.04
N PRO A 340 0.40 -1.02 -44.87
CA PRO A 340 -0.17 0.18 -45.47
C PRO A 340 -1.50 -0.10 -46.19
N GLY A 341 -2.47 0.78 -46.02
CA GLY A 341 -3.82 0.62 -46.58
C GLY A 341 -4.76 -0.31 -45.79
N LYS A 342 -4.27 -1.05 -44.78
CA LYS A 342 -5.08 -1.92 -43.91
C LYS A 342 -4.73 -1.73 -42.44
N PRO A 343 -4.89 -0.54 -41.87
CA PRO A 343 -4.42 -0.23 -40.52
C PRO A 343 -5.06 -1.09 -39.42
N TRP A 344 -6.29 -1.57 -39.62
CA TRP A 344 -6.98 -2.42 -38.65
C TRP A 344 -6.23 -3.75 -38.37
N MET A 345 -5.34 -4.20 -39.26
CA MET A 345 -4.66 -5.50 -39.11
C MET A 345 -3.75 -5.56 -37.87
N PHE A 346 -3.10 -4.45 -37.49
CA PHE A 346 -2.23 -4.46 -36.31
C PHE A 346 -3.00 -4.74 -35.00
N MET A 347 -4.32 -4.45 -34.97
CA MET A 347 -5.14 -4.77 -33.79
C MET A 347 -5.13 -6.25 -33.45
N LEU A 348 -4.95 -7.13 -34.42
CA LEU A 348 -4.85 -8.57 -34.21
C LEU A 348 -3.57 -8.96 -33.44
N ALA A 349 -2.54 -8.12 -33.45
CA ALA A 349 -1.31 -8.36 -32.71
C ALA A 349 -1.42 -7.91 -31.24
N LEU A 350 -2.32 -6.98 -30.91
CA LEU A 350 -2.42 -6.38 -29.57
C LEU A 350 -2.68 -7.39 -28.44
N PRO A 351 -3.56 -8.41 -28.60
CA PRO A 351 -3.74 -9.41 -27.55
C PRO A 351 -2.43 -10.11 -27.19
N PHE A 352 -1.63 -10.50 -28.20
CA PHE A 352 -0.38 -11.20 -27.99
C PHE A 352 0.71 -10.30 -27.41
N PHE A 353 0.89 -9.11 -27.96
CA PHE A 353 1.82 -8.09 -27.45
C PHE A 353 1.57 -7.76 -25.98
N SER A 354 0.31 -7.64 -25.57
CA SER A 354 -0.10 -7.29 -24.21
C SER A 354 0.32 -8.32 -23.15
N PHE A 355 0.59 -9.58 -23.54
CA PHE A 355 1.08 -10.61 -22.60
C PHE A 355 2.43 -10.27 -21.99
N GLY A 356 3.27 -9.49 -22.66
CA GLY A 356 4.56 -9.06 -22.13
C GLY A 356 4.41 -8.27 -20.83
N ILE A 357 3.67 -7.18 -20.89
CA ILE A 357 3.47 -6.29 -19.74
C ILE A 357 2.50 -6.86 -18.71
N GLY A 358 1.42 -7.52 -19.15
CA GLY A 358 0.46 -8.16 -18.27
C GLY A 358 1.08 -9.31 -17.46
N GLY A 359 1.93 -10.13 -18.10
CA GLY A 359 2.72 -11.16 -17.44
C GLY A 359 3.70 -10.60 -16.43
N LEU A 360 4.39 -9.51 -16.80
CA LEU A 360 5.32 -8.83 -15.91
C LEU A 360 4.64 -8.39 -14.61
N PHE A 361 3.60 -7.55 -14.69
CA PHE A 361 2.95 -7.00 -13.49
C PHE A 361 2.27 -8.07 -12.63
N THR A 362 1.70 -9.11 -13.25
CA THR A 362 0.98 -10.15 -12.50
C THR A 362 1.93 -11.10 -11.78
N ILE A 363 3.02 -11.52 -12.43
CA ILE A 363 3.88 -12.59 -11.93
C ILE A 363 5.06 -12.05 -11.13
N MET A 364 5.73 -11.00 -11.62
CA MET A 364 6.98 -10.52 -11.00
C MET A 364 6.77 -9.96 -9.59
N MET A 365 5.64 -9.28 -9.34
CA MET A 365 5.30 -8.83 -7.97
C MET A 365 5.14 -10.01 -7.02
N SER A 366 4.48 -11.09 -7.48
CA SER A 366 4.31 -12.30 -6.69
C SER A 366 5.63 -13.04 -6.46
N MET A 367 6.52 -13.08 -7.47
CA MET A 367 7.86 -13.68 -7.33
C MET A 367 8.77 -12.84 -6.42
N THR A 368 8.60 -11.52 -6.39
CA THR A 368 9.31 -10.65 -5.44
C THR A 368 8.96 -11.00 -3.99
N ALA A 369 7.69 -11.31 -3.71
CA ALA A 369 7.28 -11.78 -2.37
C ALA A 369 7.95 -13.11 -1.99
N ASP A 370 8.05 -14.08 -2.93
CA ASP A 370 8.74 -15.34 -2.68
C ASP A 370 10.24 -15.14 -2.39
N VAL A 371 10.86 -14.15 -3.04
CA VAL A 371 12.28 -13.79 -2.77
C VAL A 371 12.42 -13.16 -1.39
N CYS A 372 11.44 -12.36 -0.93
CA CYS A 372 11.44 -11.81 0.43
C CYS A 372 11.36 -12.93 1.48
N ASP A 373 10.55 -13.97 1.24
CA ASP A 373 10.46 -15.13 2.12
C ASP A 373 11.78 -15.92 2.16
N LEU A 374 12.44 -16.09 1.01
CA LEU A 374 13.78 -16.71 0.93
C LEU A 374 14.84 -15.90 1.71
N ASP A 375 14.80 -14.58 1.59
CA ASP A 375 15.69 -13.69 2.32
C ASP A 375 15.42 -13.71 3.84
N GLU A 376 14.15 -13.74 4.25
CA GLU A 376 13.75 -13.90 5.65
C GLU A 376 14.29 -15.24 6.22
N LEU A 377 14.22 -16.32 5.43
CA LEU A 377 14.75 -17.62 5.82
C LEU A 377 16.27 -17.59 6.04
N ALA A 378 16.99 -16.86 5.19
CA ALA A 378 18.45 -16.77 5.23
C ALA A 378 18.97 -15.79 6.30
N THR A 379 18.30 -14.65 6.48
CA THR A 379 18.79 -13.53 7.32
C THR A 379 18.05 -13.36 8.64
N GLY A 380 16.88 -13.98 8.77
CA GLY A 380 15.98 -13.78 9.90
C GLY A 380 15.28 -12.41 9.92
N LYS A 381 15.49 -11.57 8.91
CA LYS A 381 14.91 -10.22 8.81
C LYS A 381 13.91 -10.13 7.67
N ARG A 382 12.72 -9.59 7.93
CA ARG A 382 11.70 -9.35 6.90
C ARG A 382 11.90 -7.97 6.26
N ARG A 383 12.41 -7.94 5.02
CA ARG A 383 12.83 -6.71 4.33
C ARG A 383 11.97 -6.38 3.09
N GLU A 384 10.68 -6.69 3.13
CA GLU A 384 9.74 -6.47 2.00
C GLU A 384 9.79 -5.04 1.43
N GLY A 385 9.93 -4.03 2.30
CA GLY A 385 10.01 -2.63 1.88
C GLY A 385 11.22 -2.34 0.97
N ILE A 386 12.39 -2.92 1.29
CA ILE A 386 13.61 -2.73 0.50
C ILE A 386 13.48 -3.42 -0.86
N PHE A 387 13.06 -4.69 -0.88
CA PHE A 387 12.88 -5.45 -2.12
C PHE A 387 11.84 -4.82 -3.03
N GLY A 388 10.71 -4.36 -2.47
CA GLY A 388 9.67 -3.65 -3.21
C GLY A 388 10.16 -2.32 -3.80
N ALA A 389 10.90 -1.52 -3.03
CA ALA A 389 11.46 -0.25 -3.49
C ALA A 389 12.44 -0.46 -4.67
N ILE A 390 13.32 -1.47 -4.57
CA ILE A 390 14.27 -1.81 -5.63
C ILE A 390 13.55 -2.28 -6.89
N TYR A 391 12.51 -3.12 -6.74
CA TYR A 391 11.70 -3.57 -7.86
C TYR A 391 11.11 -2.40 -8.64
N TRP A 392 10.45 -1.46 -7.97
CA TRP A 392 9.88 -0.28 -8.62
C TRP A 392 10.94 0.66 -9.19
N TRP A 393 12.12 0.71 -8.57
CA TRP A 393 13.26 1.45 -9.13
C TRP A 393 13.72 0.86 -10.46
N MET A 394 13.76 -0.50 -10.58
CA MET A 394 14.08 -1.18 -11.84
C MET A 394 13.05 -0.90 -12.94
N VAL A 395 11.76 -0.83 -12.57
CA VAL A 395 10.67 -0.44 -13.49
C VAL A 395 10.89 0.98 -14.02
N LYS A 396 11.16 1.94 -13.13
CA LYS A 396 11.43 3.35 -13.51
C LYS A 396 12.67 3.48 -14.37
N LEU A 397 13.75 2.77 -14.03
CA LEU A 397 14.99 2.77 -14.81
C LEU A 397 14.76 2.17 -16.21
N GLY A 398 14.01 1.09 -16.33
CA GLY A 398 13.63 0.52 -17.62
C GLY A 398 12.85 1.50 -18.49
N PHE A 399 11.94 2.26 -17.88
CA PHE A 399 11.21 3.32 -18.57
C PHE A 399 12.11 4.46 -19.05
N ALA A 400 13.01 4.92 -18.19
CA ALA A 400 13.93 6.01 -18.49
C ALA A 400 14.90 5.62 -19.63
N VAL A 401 15.50 4.43 -19.54
CA VAL A 401 16.44 3.92 -20.55
C VAL A 401 15.74 3.68 -21.88
N ALA A 402 14.48 3.23 -21.89
CA ALA A 402 13.70 3.08 -23.12
C ALA A 402 13.56 4.40 -23.88
N GLY A 403 13.31 5.51 -23.18
CA GLY A 403 13.25 6.84 -23.80
C GLY A 403 14.58 7.28 -24.41
N LEU A 404 15.68 7.10 -23.66
CA LEU A 404 17.03 7.42 -24.16
C LEU A 404 17.38 6.56 -25.38
N LEU A 405 17.13 5.25 -25.30
CA LEU A 405 17.37 4.30 -26.38
C LEU A 405 16.53 4.65 -27.62
N SER A 406 15.27 5.03 -27.42
CA SER A 406 14.39 5.42 -28.52
C SER A 406 14.89 6.67 -29.26
N GLY A 407 15.36 7.69 -28.51
CA GLY A 407 15.99 8.88 -29.12
C GLY A 407 17.26 8.53 -29.87
N ALA A 408 18.13 7.67 -29.33
CA ALA A 408 19.35 7.21 -29.96
C ALA A 408 19.08 6.39 -31.23
N ILE A 409 18.08 5.50 -31.21
CA ILE A 409 17.67 4.70 -32.38
C ILE A 409 17.16 5.61 -33.48
N MET A 410 16.29 6.58 -33.19
CA MET A 410 15.81 7.54 -34.21
C MET A 410 16.97 8.30 -34.86
N ALA A 411 17.94 8.75 -34.06
CA ALA A 411 19.14 9.41 -34.57
C ALA A 411 19.99 8.46 -35.44
N PHE A 412 20.17 7.21 -35.01
CA PHE A 412 20.96 6.20 -35.73
C PHE A 412 20.37 5.85 -37.09
N VAL A 413 19.04 5.72 -37.20
CA VAL A 413 18.37 5.42 -38.49
C VAL A 413 18.10 6.70 -39.31
N ALA A 414 18.60 7.86 -38.87
CA ALA A 414 18.40 9.18 -39.47
C ALA A 414 16.90 9.52 -39.66
N PHE A 415 16.03 9.01 -38.77
CA PHE A 415 14.62 9.35 -38.79
C PHE A 415 14.41 10.76 -38.27
N THR A 416 13.74 11.59 -39.07
CA THR A 416 13.48 13.00 -38.75
C THR A 416 11.98 13.24 -38.55
N PRO A 417 11.47 13.17 -37.32
CA PRO A 417 10.05 13.46 -37.05
C PRO A 417 9.65 14.84 -37.57
N GLY A 418 8.42 14.98 -38.05
CA GLY A 418 7.91 16.24 -38.63
C GLY A 418 8.35 16.55 -40.06
N ALA A 419 9.36 15.83 -40.57
CA ALA A 419 9.76 16.03 -41.96
C ALA A 419 8.74 15.38 -42.91
N PRO A 420 8.30 16.10 -43.98
CA PRO A 420 7.32 15.58 -44.92
C PRO A 420 7.83 14.39 -45.72
N MET A 421 9.15 14.25 -45.88
CA MET A 421 9.80 13.14 -46.56
C MET A 421 10.95 12.62 -45.70
N GLN A 422 10.92 11.32 -45.44
CA GLN A 422 11.94 10.67 -44.66
C GLN A 422 13.11 10.18 -45.51
N PRO A 423 14.34 10.15 -45.02
CA PRO A 423 15.47 9.52 -45.72
C PRO A 423 15.14 8.07 -46.11
N ALA A 424 15.67 7.63 -47.23
CA ALA A 424 15.47 6.26 -47.71
C ALA A 424 15.93 5.24 -46.66
N GLY A 425 15.05 4.30 -46.30
CA GLY A 425 15.32 3.26 -45.31
C GLY A 425 15.15 3.68 -43.84
N ALA A 426 14.93 4.98 -43.52
CA ALA A 426 14.77 5.43 -42.13
C ALA A 426 13.55 4.81 -41.45
N VAL A 427 12.41 4.77 -42.14
CA VAL A 427 11.17 4.16 -41.62
C VAL A 427 11.31 2.66 -41.45
N ASP A 428 11.95 1.98 -42.42
CA ASP A 428 12.21 0.52 -42.32
C ASP A 428 13.19 0.20 -41.21
N GLY A 429 14.22 1.02 -41.05
CA GLY A 429 15.16 0.94 -39.91
C GLY A 429 14.41 1.11 -38.58
N LEU A 430 13.53 2.12 -38.46
CA LEU A 430 12.72 2.33 -37.25
C LEU A 430 11.81 1.14 -36.98
N ARG A 431 11.18 0.55 -38.00
CA ARG A 431 10.38 -0.67 -37.88
C ARG A 431 11.20 -1.86 -37.38
N LEU A 432 12.43 -2.01 -37.89
CA LEU A 432 13.32 -3.10 -37.46
C LEU A 432 13.59 -3.01 -35.95
N PHE A 433 13.91 -1.81 -35.44
CA PHE A 433 14.13 -1.61 -34.01
C PHE A 433 12.83 -1.68 -33.20
N TYR A 434 11.69 -1.25 -33.76
CA TYR A 434 10.37 -1.33 -33.12
C TYR A 434 10.00 -2.77 -32.73
N SER A 435 10.33 -3.75 -33.55
CA SER A 435 10.08 -5.16 -33.24
C SER A 435 11.33 -5.89 -32.73
N GLY A 436 12.52 -5.55 -33.22
CA GLY A 436 13.76 -6.25 -32.91
C GLY A 436 14.23 -6.03 -31.49
N VAL A 437 14.21 -4.79 -30.99
CA VAL A 437 14.65 -4.47 -29.61
C VAL A 437 13.77 -5.19 -28.57
N PRO A 438 12.43 -5.16 -28.67
CA PRO A 438 11.56 -5.90 -27.77
C PRO A 438 11.76 -7.41 -27.83
N ILE A 439 11.92 -7.99 -29.02
CA ILE A 439 12.18 -9.41 -29.19
C ILE A 439 13.49 -9.80 -28.50
N PHE A 440 14.58 -9.04 -28.78
CA PHE A 440 15.88 -9.31 -28.17
C PHE A 440 15.86 -9.15 -26.65
N GLY A 441 15.28 -8.05 -26.13
CA GLY A 441 15.14 -7.80 -24.70
C GLY A 441 14.35 -8.88 -23.99
N THR A 442 13.23 -9.33 -24.61
CA THR A 442 12.38 -10.38 -24.05
C THR A 442 13.08 -11.74 -24.07
N LEU A 443 13.79 -12.09 -25.15
CA LEU A 443 14.59 -13.33 -25.23
C LEU A 443 15.70 -13.35 -24.18
N LEU A 444 16.39 -12.23 -23.98
CA LEU A 444 17.44 -12.09 -22.95
C LEU A 444 16.84 -12.22 -21.54
N ALA A 445 15.68 -11.61 -21.29
CA ALA A 445 14.95 -11.76 -20.04
C ALA A 445 14.54 -13.22 -19.78
N MET A 446 14.02 -13.91 -20.80
CA MET A 446 13.69 -15.34 -20.71
C MET A 446 14.94 -16.19 -20.44
N TRP A 447 16.06 -15.87 -21.09
CA TRP A 447 17.33 -16.58 -20.85
C TRP A 447 17.81 -16.40 -19.40
N ILE A 448 17.76 -15.18 -18.86
CA ILE A 448 18.07 -14.91 -17.43
C ILE A 448 17.14 -15.73 -16.53
N MET A 449 15.82 -15.71 -16.80
CA MET A 449 14.83 -16.38 -15.97
C MET A 449 14.84 -17.92 -16.12
N ARG A 450 15.44 -18.47 -17.19
CA ARG A 450 15.65 -19.91 -17.32
C ARG A 450 16.45 -20.47 -16.13
N SER A 451 17.45 -19.69 -15.68
CA SER A 451 18.31 -20.04 -14.54
C SER A 451 17.73 -19.62 -13.18
N TYR A 452 16.47 -19.15 -13.13
CA TYR A 452 15.78 -18.81 -11.89
C TYR A 452 15.48 -20.08 -11.10
N ASP A 453 16.01 -20.17 -9.89
CA ASP A 453 16.08 -21.38 -9.08
C ASP A 453 15.05 -21.42 -7.92
N LEU A 454 14.28 -20.35 -7.74
CA LEU A 454 13.17 -20.31 -6.79
C LEU A 454 11.87 -20.69 -7.53
N ASP A 455 11.73 -21.98 -7.86
CA ASP A 455 10.49 -22.50 -8.41
C ASP A 455 9.38 -22.65 -7.35
N GLU A 456 8.19 -23.09 -7.77
CA GLU A 456 7.04 -23.19 -6.87
C GLU A 456 7.26 -24.23 -5.75
N ALA A 457 7.96 -25.33 -6.05
CA ALA A 457 8.27 -26.36 -5.07
C ALA A 457 9.18 -25.79 -3.97
N ARG A 458 10.25 -25.11 -4.36
CA ARG A 458 11.20 -24.47 -3.43
C ARG A 458 10.58 -23.29 -2.68
N ALA A 459 9.74 -22.48 -3.33
CA ALA A 459 9.01 -21.39 -2.66
C ALA A 459 8.05 -21.95 -1.60
N THR A 460 7.35 -23.05 -1.89
CA THR A 460 6.48 -23.74 -0.93
C THR A 460 7.28 -24.31 0.24
N GLU A 461 8.45 -24.90 -0.03
CA GLU A 461 9.36 -25.40 1.01
C GLU A 461 9.86 -24.28 1.94
N VAL A 462 10.29 -23.15 1.34
CA VAL A 462 10.71 -21.96 2.09
C VAL A 462 9.58 -21.45 2.99
N HIS A 463 8.38 -21.34 2.45
CA HIS A 463 7.21 -20.90 3.21
C HIS A 463 6.87 -21.87 4.35
N ALA A 464 6.87 -23.17 4.08
CA ALA A 464 6.64 -24.19 5.10
C ALA A 464 7.70 -24.15 6.20
N GLU A 465 8.98 -23.92 5.87
CA GLU A 465 10.05 -23.82 6.87
C GLU A 465 9.94 -22.53 7.70
N LEU A 466 9.56 -21.40 7.08
CA LEU A 466 9.25 -20.17 7.82
C LEU A 466 8.08 -20.35 8.77
N GLU A 467 7.03 -21.05 8.35
CA GLU A 467 5.90 -21.38 9.22
C GLU A 467 6.34 -22.29 10.37
N ARG A 468 7.17 -23.31 10.11
CA ARG A 468 7.74 -24.18 11.15
C ARG A 468 8.59 -23.37 12.14
N ARG A 469 9.43 -22.42 11.66
CA ARG A 469 10.20 -21.52 12.53
C ARG A 469 9.29 -20.64 13.37
N ARG A 470 8.24 -20.05 12.78
CA ARG A 470 7.24 -19.25 13.49
C ARG A 470 6.49 -20.09 14.52
N GLN A 471 6.07 -21.30 14.17
CA GLN A 471 5.45 -22.24 15.09
C GLN A 471 6.40 -22.67 16.22
N ARG A 472 7.67 -22.96 15.91
CA ARG A 472 8.70 -23.24 16.91
C ARG A 472 8.99 -22.03 17.80
N ALA A 473 9.06 -20.82 17.23
CA ALA A 473 9.21 -19.58 17.99
C ALA A 473 7.98 -19.33 18.88
N THR A 474 6.77 -19.57 18.37
CA THR A 474 5.52 -19.50 19.15
C THR A 474 5.47 -20.63 20.20
N ALA A 475 5.89 -21.84 19.87
CA ALA A 475 6.00 -22.94 20.82
C ALA A 475 7.12 -22.69 21.86
N ALA A 476 8.26 -22.14 21.45
CA ALA A 476 9.34 -21.73 22.37
C ALA A 476 8.94 -20.52 23.23
N SER A 477 8.13 -19.58 22.67
CA SER A 477 7.55 -18.48 23.44
C SER A 477 6.46 -18.97 24.40
N SER A 478 5.72 -20.03 24.01
CA SER A 478 4.80 -20.72 24.92
C SER A 478 5.51 -21.58 25.96
N GLN A 479 6.80 -21.92 25.78
CA GLN A 479 7.64 -22.66 26.72
C GLN A 479 8.46 -21.76 27.68
N GLY A 480 8.06 -20.49 27.91
CA GLY A 480 8.61 -19.68 29.00
C GLY A 480 9.43 -18.46 28.61
N SER A 481 9.67 -18.17 27.33
CA SER A 481 10.38 -16.94 26.93
C SER A 481 9.44 -15.75 26.60
N GLY A 482 8.22 -16.00 26.15
CA GLY A 482 7.29 -14.96 25.73
C GLY A 482 6.80 -14.08 26.90
N ALA A 483 6.53 -14.68 28.06
CA ALA A 483 6.19 -13.92 29.25
C ALA A 483 7.39 -13.11 29.77
N ARG A 484 8.61 -13.64 29.61
CA ARG A 484 9.86 -12.95 30.02
C ARG A 484 10.18 -11.77 29.13
N THR A 485 10.08 -11.95 27.81
CA THR A 485 10.33 -10.87 26.83
C THR A 485 9.26 -9.80 26.95
N TRP A 486 8.01 -10.20 27.04
CA TRP A 486 6.90 -9.27 27.21
C TRP A 486 6.99 -8.47 28.52
N LEU A 487 7.32 -9.14 29.65
CA LEU A 487 7.50 -8.48 30.94
C LEU A 487 8.75 -7.57 30.95
N ALA A 488 9.83 -8.00 30.28
CA ALA A 488 11.05 -7.18 30.16
C ALA A 488 10.84 -5.97 29.24
N ASP A 489 10.14 -6.16 28.13
CA ASP A 489 9.81 -5.09 27.17
C ASP A 489 8.85 -4.05 27.77
N HIS A 490 8.09 -4.43 28.82
CA HIS A 490 7.16 -3.53 29.53
C HIS A 490 7.66 -3.12 30.93
N GLY A 491 8.95 -3.34 31.20
CA GLY A 491 9.57 -2.92 32.48
C GLY A 491 9.06 -3.63 33.74
N LEU A 492 8.30 -4.73 33.57
CA LEU A 492 7.74 -5.51 34.66
C LEU A 492 8.71 -6.65 35.05
N GLU A 493 9.36 -6.51 36.18
CA GLU A 493 10.24 -7.55 36.71
C GLU A 493 9.48 -8.50 37.65
N LEU A 494 9.43 -9.81 37.33
CA LEU A 494 8.98 -10.81 38.26
C LEU A 494 10.00 -10.96 39.44
N PRO A 495 9.54 -11.16 40.69
CA PRO A 495 10.41 -11.44 41.82
C PRO A 495 11.35 -12.60 41.50
N VAL A 496 12.62 -12.50 41.93
CA VAL A 496 13.68 -13.44 41.60
C VAL A 496 13.30 -14.90 41.97
N ALA A 497 12.56 -15.09 43.05
CA ALA A 497 12.06 -16.40 43.48
C ALA A 497 11.05 -17.04 42.49
N GLN A 498 10.25 -16.24 41.79
CA GLN A 498 9.31 -16.73 40.77
C GLN A 498 9.99 -16.93 39.40
N ARG A 499 11.06 -16.19 39.10
CA ARG A 499 11.86 -16.39 37.88
C ARG A 499 12.56 -17.76 37.89
N SER A 500 13.12 -18.17 39.01
CA SER A 500 13.82 -19.46 39.13
C SER A 500 12.87 -20.66 39.11
N ALA A 501 11.65 -20.51 39.62
CA ALA A 501 10.65 -21.58 39.65
C ALA A 501 10.05 -21.90 38.25
N LEU A 502 9.96 -20.92 37.34
CA LEU A 502 9.37 -21.09 36.02
C LEU A 502 10.40 -21.35 34.90
N ALA A 503 11.67 -21.04 35.15
CA ALA A 503 12.70 -21.00 34.10
C ALA A 503 13.16 -22.37 33.57
N GLY A 504 12.81 -23.46 34.28
CA GLY A 504 13.24 -24.82 33.95
C GLY A 504 12.10 -25.79 33.58
N LEU A 505 10.85 -25.33 33.56
CA LEU A 505 9.69 -26.19 33.32
C LEU A 505 9.50 -26.53 31.85
N GLY A 506 9.38 -27.81 31.51
CA GLY A 506 8.97 -28.31 30.21
C GLY A 506 7.46 -28.18 29.99
N ALA A 507 7.01 -28.37 28.75
CA ALA A 507 5.58 -28.21 28.36
C ALA A 507 4.63 -29.09 29.19
N ALA A 508 5.05 -30.32 29.57
CA ALA A 508 4.28 -31.23 30.40
C ALA A 508 4.15 -30.72 31.84
N GLU A 509 5.21 -30.11 32.37
CA GLU A 509 5.24 -29.54 33.73
C GLU A 509 4.40 -28.27 33.81
N VAL A 510 4.45 -27.41 32.77
CA VAL A 510 3.56 -26.24 32.65
C VAL A 510 2.10 -26.70 32.58
N GLN A 511 1.79 -27.76 31.82
CA GLN A 511 0.45 -28.32 31.75
C GLN A 511 -0.02 -28.91 33.09
N ALA A 512 0.90 -29.57 33.83
CA ALA A 512 0.63 -30.07 35.18
C ALA A 512 0.37 -28.91 36.16
N LEU A 513 1.18 -27.83 36.07
CA LEU A 513 1.00 -26.62 36.88
C LEU A 513 -0.37 -25.94 36.59
N PHE A 514 -0.75 -25.84 35.33
CA PHE A 514 -2.08 -25.33 34.97
C PHE A 514 -3.22 -26.24 35.48
N LYS A 515 -3.07 -27.55 35.39
CA LYS A 515 -4.02 -28.51 35.99
C LYS A 515 -4.12 -28.35 37.51
N GLN A 516 -2.99 -28.19 38.17
CA GLN A 516 -2.92 -27.96 39.61
C GLN A 516 -3.56 -26.63 39.99
N GLN A 517 -3.23 -25.53 39.29
CA GLN A 517 -3.84 -24.21 39.51
C GLN A 517 -5.37 -24.22 39.27
N ARG A 518 -5.85 -24.97 38.28
CA ARG A 518 -7.29 -25.18 38.09
C ARG A 518 -7.94 -25.97 39.23
N ALA A 519 -7.23 -26.95 39.82
CA ALA A 519 -7.72 -27.71 40.97
C ALA A 519 -7.70 -26.87 42.25
N GLU A 520 -6.72 -25.96 42.41
CA GLU A 520 -6.59 -25.02 43.53
C GLU A 520 -7.47 -23.77 43.40
N ARG A 521 -8.23 -23.62 42.30
CA ARG A 521 -9.01 -22.45 41.87
C ARG A 521 -8.14 -21.26 41.48
N LEU A 522 -8.47 -20.62 40.37
CA LEU A 522 -7.86 -19.37 39.92
C LEU A 522 -8.08 -18.27 40.97
N TYR A 523 -7.13 -17.35 41.07
CA TYR A 523 -7.25 -16.24 42.03
C TYR A 523 -8.52 -15.41 41.76
N GLY A 524 -8.78 -15.02 40.50
CA GLY A 524 -9.99 -14.29 40.10
C GLY A 524 -10.30 -14.42 38.62
N LEU A 525 -11.55 -14.20 38.27
CA LEU A 525 -12.03 -14.13 36.89
C LEU A 525 -12.79 -12.83 36.66
N CYS A 526 -12.46 -12.11 35.58
CA CYS A 526 -13.31 -11.08 35.00
C CYS A 526 -14.51 -11.77 34.32
N TYR A 527 -15.71 -11.33 34.67
CA TYR A 527 -16.91 -12.09 34.35
C TYR A 527 -18.03 -11.25 33.76
N SER A 528 -18.59 -11.70 32.66
CA SER A 528 -19.80 -11.18 32.05
C SER A 528 -20.83 -12.29 31.94
N ALA A 529 -22.06 -12.02 32.41
CA ALA A 529 -23.13 -13.00 32.43
C ALA A 529 -23.95 -13.06 31.13
N TYR A 530 -23.60 -12.33 30.09
CA TYR A 530 -24.32 -12.32 28.81
C TYR A 530 -24.30 -13.69 28.11
N ALA A 531 -25.43 -14.07 27.53
CA ALA A 531 -25.57 -15.24 26.68
C ALA A 531 -25.14 -14.92 25.22
N PRO A 532 -24.85 -15.94 24.38
CA PRO A 532 -24.65 -15.70 22.95
C PRO A 532 -25.79 -14.89 22.34
N GLY A 533 -25.46 -13.80 21.64
CA GLY A 533 -26.45 -12.88 21.04
C GLY A 533 -26.87 -11.70 21.93
N GLN A 534 -26.56 -11.71 23.21
CA GLN A 534 -26.76 -10.56 24.10
C GLN A 534 -25.56 -9.60 24.05
N LYS A 535 -25.83 -8.32 24.28
CA LYS A 535 -24.85 -7.22 24.29
C LYS A 535 -25.00 -6.33 25.53
N ALA A 536 -24.06 -5.46 25.74
CA ALA A 536 -24.13 -4.45 26.80
C ALA A 536 -25.41 -3.60 26.64
N GLY A 537 -26.17 -3.46 27.74
CA GLY A 537 -27.49 -2.83 27.79
C GLY A 537 -28.67 -3.81 27.82
N ASP A 538 -28.44 -5.08 27.52
CA ASP A 538 -29.49 -6.09 27.65
C ASP A 538 -29.69 -6.49 29.13
N VAL A 539 -30.94 -6.63 29.57
CA VAL A 539 -31.24 -7.00 30.95
C VAL A 539 -31.03 -8.51 31.17
N LEU A 540 -30.28 -8.86 32.20
CA LEU A 540 -29.97 -10.23 32.55
C LEU A 540 -31.07 -10.85 33.42
N ALA A 541 -31.59 -12.01 33.00
CA ALA A 541 -32.53 -12.76 33.82
C ALA A 541 -31.85 -13.39 35.05
N PRO A 542 -32.48 -13.40 36.23
CA PRO A 542 -31.91 -13.99 37.44
C PRO A 542 -31.50 -15.46 37.28
N SER A 543 -32.29 -16.27 36.57
CA SER A 543 -31.97 -17.67 36.27
C SER A 543 -30.71 -17.83 35.38
N GLN A 544 -30.52 -16.90 34.47
CA GLN A 544 -29.29 -16.86 33.63
C GLN A 544 -28.06 -16.57 34.47
N VAL A 545 -28.13 -15.56 35.36
CA VAL A 545 -27.02 -15.18 36.24
C VAL A 545 -26.65 -16.35 37.14
N ARG A 546 -27.64 -16.98 37.83
CA ARG A 546 -27.43 -18.16 38.69
C ARG A 546 -26.76 -19.30 37.95
N ARG A 547 -27.28 -19.69 36.80
CA ARG A 547 -26.71 -20.78 35.98
C ARG A 547 -25.28 -20.50 35.55
N ARG A 548 -25.00 -19.28 35.12
CA ARG A 548 -23.69 -18.93 34.61
C ARG A 548 -22.62 -18.73 35.69
N VAL A 549 -22.97 -18.15 36.84
CA VAL A 549 -22.07 -18.06 37.99
C VAL A 549 -21.75 -19.45 38.52
N ALA A 550 -22.75 -20.36 38.62
CA ALA A 550 -22.52 -21.74 39.04
C ALA A 550 -21.49 -22.49 38.17
N LEU A 551 -21.39 -22.18 36.88
CA LEU A 551 -20.39 -22.77 35.96
C LEU A 551 -18.94 -22.34 36.28
N VAL A 552 -18.73 -21.10 36.72
CA VAL A 552 -17.38 -20.55 36.96
C VAL A 552 -16.96 -20.66 38.43
N ALA A 553 -17.93 -20.72 39.34
CA ALA A 553 -17.67 -20.75 40.77
C ALA A 553 -16.70 -21.85 41.24
N PRO A 554 -16.73 -23.12 40.74
CA PRO A 554 -15.78 -24.15 41.11
C PRO A 554 -14.34 -23.82 40.73
N HIS A 555 -14.10 -22.90 39.81
CA HIS A 555 -12.80 -22.66 39.18
C HIS A 555 -12.11 -21.38 39.64
N THR A 556 -12.74 -20.55 40.47
CA THR A 556 -12.18 -19.26 40.89
C THR A 556 -12.44 -18.99 42.39
N ARG A 557 -11.66 -18.07 42.96
CA ARG A 557 -11.83 -17.56 44.35
C ARG A 557 -12.48 -16.18 44.32
N TRP A 558 -12.27 -15.39 43.26
CA TRP A 558 -12.81 -14.06 43.08
C TRP A 558 -13.57 -13.95 41.78
N LEU A 559 -14.65 -13.18 41.81
CA LEU A 559 -15.41 -12.80 40.62
C LEU A 559 -15.45 -11.29 40.46
N ARG A 560 -15.05 -10.77 39.31
CA ARG A 560 -15.15 -9.37 38.97
C ARG A 560 -16.30 -9.13 38.00
N SER A 561 -17.27 -8.28 38.37
CA SER A 561 -18.32 -7.72 37.50
C SER A 561 -17.99 -6.31 37.07
N PHE A 562 -18.70 -5.80 36.04
CA PHE A 562 -18.37 -4.53 35.39
C PHE A 562 -19.49 -3.48 35.51
N ALA A 563 -20.70 -3.84 35.94
CA ALA A 563 -21.85 -2.96 36.08
C ALA A 563 -22.71 -3.34 37.29
N CYS A 564 -23.51 -2.40 37.77
CA CYS A 564 -24.42 -2.54 38.90
C CYS A 564 -25.88 -2.32 38.53
N THR A 565 -26.21 -2.37 37.25
CA THR A 565 -27.55 -2.20 36.69
C THR A 565 -27.89 -3.33 35.70
N GLU A 566 -29.10 -3.37 35.18
CA GLU A 566 -29.51 -4.27 34.09
C GLU A 566 -29.37 -5.77 34.41
N GLY A 567 -29.52 -6.15 35.69
CA GLY A 567 -29.42 -7.54 36.18
C GLY A 567 -28.00 -7.92 36.61
N HIS A 568 -27.00 -7.08 36.40
CA HIS A 568 -25.61 -7.33 36.86
C HIS A 568 -25.48 -7.21 38.39
N GLU A 569 -26.37 -6.44 39.04
CA GLU A 569 -26.47 -6.31 40.50
C GLU A 569 -26.74 -7.64 41.21
N LEU A 570 -27.23 -8.65 40.48
CA LEU A 570 -27.47 -10.00 40.99
C LEU A 570 -26.16 -10.83 41.11
N ILE A 571 -25.14 -10.49 40.32
CA ILE A 571 -23.90 -11.28 40.23
C ILE A 571 -23.18 -11.38 41.60
N PRO A 572 -22.99 -10.30 42.37
CA PRO A 572 -22.30 -10.37 43.66
C PRO A 572 -23.05 -11.23 44.68
N ALA A 573 -24.38 -11.14 44.71
CA ALA A 573 -25.23 -11.96 45.59
C ALA A 573 -25.07 -13.45 45.28
N VAL A 574 -25.22 -13.83 44.00
CA VAL A 574 -25.03 -15.22 43.57
C VAL A 574 -23.58 -15.71 43.78
N ALA A 575 -22.59 -14.85 43.57
CA ALA A 575 -21.19 -15.19 43.84
C ALA A 575 -20.97 -15.52 45.34
N ARG A 576 -21.61 -14.77 46.25
CA ARG A 576 -21.55 -15.03 47.69
C ARG A 576 -22.22 -16.35 48.08
N GLU A 577 -23.34 -16.73 47.42
CA GLU A 577 -23.99 -18.05 47.61
C GLU A 577 -23.00 -19.20 47.33
N HIS A 578 -22.04 -18.97 46.43
CA HIS A 578 -21.00 -19.95 46.09
C HIS A 578 -19.67 -19.75 46.87
N GLY A 579 -19.62 -18.87 47.89
CA GLY A 579 -18.45 -18.61 48.70
C GLY A 579 -17.33 -17.84 47.99
N LEU A 580 -17.63 -17.13 46.92
CA LEU A 580 -16.67 -16.32 46.16
C LEU A 580 -16.51 -14.94 46.80
N LYS A 581 -15.32 -14.38 46.71
CA LYS A 581 -15.05 -12.95 46.92
C LYS A 581 -15.42 -12.17 45.65
N THR A 582 -15.81 -10.89 45.83
CA THR A 582 -16.34 -10.08 44.73
C THR A 582 -15.60 -8.78 44.56
N MET A 583 -15.26 -8.47 43.33
CA MET A 583 -14.82 -7.15 42.88
C MET A 583 -15.92 -6.61 41.96
N VAL A 584 -16.62 -5.60 42.44
CA VAL A 584 -17.84 -5.09 41.74
C VAL A 584 -17.54 -3.76 41.09
N GLY A 585 -17.77 -3.66 39.80
CA GLY A 585 -17.56 -2.45 39.01
C GLY A 585 -18.86 -1.70 38.75
N ALA A 586 -18.83 -0.37 38.91
CA ALA A 586 -19.81 0.54 38.34
C ALA A 586 -19.34 0.97 36.94
N TRP A 587 -20.22 0.84 35.92
CA TRP A 587 -19.89 1.23 34.56
C TRP A 587 -20.03 2.74 34.41
N ILE A 588 -18.92 3.47 34.50
CA ILE A 588 -18.89 4.93 34.35
C ILE A 588 -18.64 5.30 32.88
N SER A 589 -19.41 6.26 32.37
CA SER A 589 -19.37 6.75 31.00
C SER A 589 -19.63 8.27 30.94
N ALA A 590 -19.77 8.83 29.75
CA ALA A 590 -20.17 10.24 29.56
C ALA A 590 -21.62 10.53 29.99
N ASP A 591 -22.46 9.51 30.17
CA ASP A 591 -23.86 9.61 30.61
C ASP A 591 -23.93 9.74 32.14
N ARG A 592 -24.10 10.97 32.60
CA ARG A 592 -24.15 11.29 34.05
C ARG A 592 -25.32 10.64 34.78
N GLU A 593 -26.48 10.53 34.15
CA GLU A 593 -27.65 9.91 34.77
C GLU A 593 -27.46 8.39 34.96
N ARG A 594 -26.84 7.74 33.99
CA ARG A 594 -26.44 6.34 34.12
C ARG A 594 -25.37 6.17 35.19
N ASN A 595 -24.38 7.04 35.26
CA ASN A 595 -23.34 7.01 36.28
C ASN A 595 -23.94 7.06 37.70
N GLU A 596 -24.95 7.90 37.93
CA GLU A 596 -25.63 7.99 39.25
C GLU A 596 -26.31 6.65 39.60
N ARG A 597 -27.00 6.00 38.66
CA ARG A 597 -27.63 4.70 38.90
C ARG A 597 -26.58 3.60 39.19
N GLU A 598 -25.49 3.59 38.46
CA GLU A 598 -24.39 2.63 38.65
C GLU A 598 -23.71 2.80 40.01
N ILE A 599 -23.44 4.06 40.40
CA ILE A 599 -22.84 4.39 41.72
C ILE A 599 -23.81 4.04 42.86
N HIS A 600 -25.10 4.36 42.72
CA HIS A 600 -26.09 3.99 43.70
C HIS A 600 -26.17 2.47 43.88
N GLY A 601 -26.19 1.70 42.77
CA GLY A 601 -26.15 0.25 42.77
C GLY A 601 -24.90 -0.28 43.50
N LEU A 602 -23.71 0.24 43.17
CA LEU A 602 -22.45 -0.18 43.79
C LEU A 602 -22.44 0.06 45.30
N VAL A 603 -22.87 1.24 45.74
CA VAL A 603 -22.95 1.61 47.19
C VAL A 603 -23.96 0.70 47.90
N THR A 604 -25.14 0.47 47.33
CA THR A 604 -26.16 -0.42 47.88
C THR A 604 -25.64 -1.84 48.05
N LEU A 605 -24.95 -2.40 47.06
CA LEU A 605 -24.35 -3.74 47.12
C LEU A 605 -23.23 -3.81 48.16
N ALA A 606 -22.44 -2.75 48.31
CA ALA A 606 -21.37 -2.67 49.32
C ALA A 606 -21.97 -2.62 50.74
N GLN A 607 -23.01 -1.82 50.96
CA GLN A 607 -23.74 -1.72 52.26
C GLN A 607 -24.40 -3.06 52.61
N ALA A 608 -24.84 -3.83 51.61
CA ALA A 608 -25.37 -5.17 51.82
C ALA A 608 -24.30 -6.27 52.11
N GLY A 609 -23.01 -5.89 52.19
CA GLY A 609 -21.90 -6.82 52.45
C GLY A 609 -21.53 -7.73 51.28
N LEU A 610 -21.94 -7.36 50.07
CA LEU A 610 -21.73 -8.15 48.86
C LEU A 610 -20.52 -7.75 48.05
N VAL A 611 -19.73 -6.77 48.50
CA VAL A 611 -18.59 -6.21 47.78
C VAL A 611 -17.34 -6.23 48.66
N ASP A 612 -16.29 -6.90 48.24
CA ASP A 612 -14.97 -6.86 48.88
C ASP A 612 -14.08 -5.74 48.31
N VAL A 613 -14.23 -5.47 47.00
CA VAL A 613 -13.55 -4.37 46.30
C VAL A 613 -14.54 -3.68 45.38
N ALA A 614 -14.70 -2.38 45.54
CA ALA A 614 -15.52 -1.51 44.68
C ALA A 614 -14.66 -0.84 43.62
N VAL A 615 -15.06 -0.95 42.36
CA VAL A 615 -14.38 -0.36 41.20
C VAL A 615 -15.26 0.71 40.58
N VAL A 616 -14.82 1.98 40.61
CA VAL A 616 -15.52 3.11 40.03
C VAL A 616 -14.96 3.38 38.64
N GLY A 617 -15.63 2.80 37.63
CA GLY A 617 -15.21 2.91 36.22
C GLY A 617 -14.20 1.84 35.77
N ASN A 618 -14.26 1.53 34.49
CA ASN A 618 -13.31 0.67 33.78
C ASN A 618 -12.89 1.37 32.51
N GLU A 619 -11.61 1.69 32.37
CA GLU A 619 -11.00 2.37 31.21
C GLU A 619 -11.67 3.71 30.87
N VAL A 620 -12.10 4.47 31.89
CA VAL A 620 -12.84 5.74 31.73
C VAL A 620 -11.96 6.80 31.10
N LEU A 621 -10.71 6.91 31.54
CA LEU A 621 -9.74 7.87 30.99
C LEU A 621 -9.26 7.43 29.62
N LEU A 622 -9.01 6.14 29.41
CA LEU A 622 -8.61 5.58 28.11
C LEU A 622 -9.67 5.82 27.04
N ARG A 623 -10.97 5.69 27.40
CA ARG A 623 -12.08 5.96 26.49
C ARG A 623 -12.40 7.45 26.31
N GLY A 624 -11.84 8.31 27.20
CA GLY A 624 -12.14 9.74 27.20
C GLY A 624 -13.58 10.07 27.63
N ASP A 625 -14.19 9.22 28.45
CA ASP A 625 -15.58 9.38 28.89
C ASP A 625 -15.74 10.52 29.92
N LEU A 626 -14.79 10.65 30.84
CA LEU A 626 -14.75 11.72 31.83
C LEU A 626 -13.31 12.26 31.98
N PRO A 627 -13.17 13.55 32.38
CA PRO A 627 -11.90 14.09 32.87
C PRO A 627 -11.46 13.40 34.17
N GLU A 628 -10.15 13.29 34.39
CA GLU A 628 -9.57 12.68 35.59
C GLU A 628 -10.16 13.27 36.90
N ALA A 629 -10.27 14.58 37.00
CA ALA A 629 -10.82 15.26 38.18
C ALA A 629 -12.26 14.82 38.51
N GLU A 630 -13.11 14.59 37.50
CA GLU A 630 -14.48 14.08 37.69
C GLU A 630 -14.46 12.62 38.15
N LEU A 631 -13.60 11.78 37.58
CA LEU A 631 -13.47 10.38 38.00
C LEU A 631 -12.99 10.30 39.46
N LEU A 632 -11.97 11.07 39.85
CA LEU A 632 -11.48 11.13 41.21
C LEU A 632 -12.55 11.59 42.20
N ALA A 633 -13.38 12.58 41.84
CA ALA A 633 -14.50 13.04 42.64
C ALA A 633 -15.54 11.91 42.84
N LEU A 634 -15.84 11.11 41.83
CA LEU A 634 -16.75 9.96 41.94
C LEU A 634 -16.14 8.86 42.85
N ILE A 635 -14.84 8.57 42.72
CA ILE A 635 -14.13 7.62 43.58
C ILE A 635 -14.20 8.09 45.05
N ALA A 636 -13.91 9.35 45.31
CA ALA A 636 -13.97 9.93 46.67
C ALA A 636 -15.37 9.81 47.25
N ARG A 637 -16.42 10.11 46.44
CA ARG A 637 -17.83 9.99 46.85
C ARG A 637 -18.22 8.56 47.23
N VAL A 638 -17.84 7.58 46.39
CA VAL A 638 -18.10 6.17 46.66
C VAL A 638 -17.33 5.73 47.92
N LYS A 639 -16.06 6.12 48.07
CA LYS A 639 -15.25 5.80 49.24
C LYS A 639 -15.83 6.30 50.54
N ALA A 640 -16.49 7.47 50.53
CA ALA A 640 -17.18 8.02 51.71
C ALA A 640 -18.53 7.32 52.01
N ALA A 641 -19.12 6.63 51.05
CA ALA A 641 -20.45 6.02 51.16
C ALA A 641 -20.44 4.49 51.42
N VAL A 642 -19.32 3.82 51.21
CA VAL A 642 -19.20 2.36 51.42
C VAL A 642 -18.71 2.05 52.85
N PRO A 643 -19.02 0.86 53.43
CA PRO A 643 -18.57 0.44 54.74
C PRO A 643 -17.03 0.39 54.86
N ASP A 644 -16.53 0.62 56.12
CA ASP A 644 -15.12 0.42 56.44
C ASP A 644 -14.68 -1.01 56.10
N GLY A 645 -13.53 -1.12 55.39
CA GLY A 645 -12.99 -2.39 54.95
C GLY A 645 -13.24 -2.72 53.47
N VAL A 646 -14.16 -2.05 52.78
CA VAL A 646 -14.32 -2.14 51.32
C VAL A 646 -13.27 -1.23 50.66
N ARG A 647 -12.39 -1.86 49.86
CA ARG A 647 -11.40 -1.08 49.09
C ARG A 647 -12.08 -0.48 47.87
N VAL A 648 -11.79 0.84 47.62
CA VAL A 648 -12.36 1.56 46.46
C VAL A 648 -11.23 2.04 45.58
N GLY A 649 -11.39 1.87 44.25
CA GLY A 649 -10.45 2.35 43.25
C GLY A 649 -11.11 2.38 41.86
N CYS A 650 -10.32 2.60 40.84
CA CYS A 650 -10.69 2.45 39.43
C CYS A 650 -9.78 1.46 38.71
N VAL A 651 -10.17 1.07 37.49
CA VAL A 651 -9.34 0.26 36.60
C VAL A 651 -9.22 1.01 35.29
N ASP A 652 -8.01 1.36 34.91
CA ASP A 652 -7.70 2.02 33.65
C ASP A 652 -6.42 1.49 33.03
N ALA A 653 -6.03 2.01 31.87
CA ALA A 653 -4.81 1.60 31.20
C ALA A 653 -3.57 2.00 32.03
N TYR A 654 -2.63 1.09 32.11
CA TYR A 654 -1.43 1.22 32.95
C TYR A 654 -0.67 2.54 32.76
N HIS A 655 -0.51 2.98 31.51
CA HIS A 655 0.22 4.22 31.20
C HIS A 655 -0.44 5.49 31.73
N LEU A 656 -1.75 5.46 32.01
CA LEU A 656 -2.48 6.61 32.58
C LEU A 656 -2.27 6.77 34.10
N PHE A 657 -1.64 5.80 34.75
CA PHE A 657 -1.27 5.90 36.17
C PHE A 657 0.20 6.30 36.39
N LEU A 658 0.95 6.55 35.30
CA LEU A 658 2.37 6.93 35.34
C LEU A 658 2.60 8.43 35.08
N GLU A 659 1.59 9.16 34.66
CA GLU A 659 1.59 10.63 34.51
C GLU A 659 1.01 11.30 35.76
#